data_2b9ae1e09266aced347085a0b26f64a3
#
_entry.id   2b9ae1e09266aced347085a0b26f64a3
#
_cell.length_a   1.000
_cell.length_b   1.000
_cell.length_c   1.000
_cell.angle_alpha   90.00
_cell.angle_beta   90.00
_cell.angle_gamma   90.00
#
_symmetry.space_group_name_H-M   'P 1'
#
loop_
_entity.id
_entity.type
_entity.pdbx_description
1 polymer ?
#
loop_
_entity_poly.entity_id
_entity_poly.type
_entity_poly.pdbx_seq_one_letter_code
_entity_poly.pdbx_strand_id
1 'polypeptide(L)'
;MIKYVNILGEADSTSASFHFEKNMAIKKIDLGKEFGLTLSSRSPKEWSQDFVEEIKVKNGVVIREDQRGQLHYVKILELSAVNFMIMSPEEQDELIGTYFERLRTLPSKFHIKIITSQTNIEEYIAAARAALKEEKNERCREMIANYITYLVREASPQTFRKHYYYIFEYEPEAFKTPYTNEDEIIDAVNLKAREVISHFRALGNDLVIRQDENEDVALANLIYNHYNKFICRTETFRDRSRRIVSDIRKINKLSEDDPLPDADFRTLFAPKNLDFNESPDYMLLGGLYRSHFFIPGSGLPNVVYTTGGWLSALSDFGEDFDLDLYFQKGDTAQKLRDIRGKLPASSYDAEHTDESAMSAGEKRGAYTDAMYLKDALSTNGEDIYEMSVCLTTSAITYKELEERKAFIKKRSLELNIPIMECRRFQEEAFFSTGFGVELTPKLFNLTHRNITSTTVAATYPFTAFLLRDPEGISLGYNMSNRSLIMIDPFDKHYSNANFCLYGAPGRGKSFALMLITSRLRCHGSQQFILAPEKQHEFIPLCLKFGGEFVDISPASKQRINLFDIRPKDNPELELIADGSYTEKSWLIEKVESVKMFCSYLMPDLTLAEKVQIERIALSMYYDFGINEDNDSIYKDDTKTELKTMPIMSDFYDRVKNDARLRPDIATILSQFIYGAARSMNGQTNVDLDNKYLVFGLENIKGDLLAPAMFIILDYVWGKCREDRTVKKMIAIDELWKLLDVRNPQAGDFVVEIFKLIRGYGGGAMCATQSVVDLFRGGSNFGNTILSCANSKILLGMEKKDLVLIAEELGLSANEISKITSYKKGQCLLCAGANHIPVQIEASKAEAELFETERSANAEKLRRAREEMARKRAENGKNTENTL
;
A
#
# COMPACT_ATOMS: atom_id res chain seq x y z
N MET A 1 24.06 24.33 18.03
CA MET A 1 24.87 23.18 17.63
C MET A 1 24.99 22.12 18.73
N ILE A 2 25.46 22.46 19.94
CA ILE A 2 25.56 21.52 21.08
C ILE A 2 24.23 20.78 21.34
N LYS A 3 23.09 21.49 21.32
CA LYS A 3 21.77 20.88 21.52
C LYS A 3 21.39 19.84 20.46
N TYR A 4 21.72 20.07 19.19
CA TYR A 4 21.45 19.12 18.10
C TYR A 4 22.34 17.87 18.15
N VAL A 5 23.59 18.04 18.58
CA VAL A 5 24.54 16.93 18.67
C VAL A 5 24.25 16.04 19.89
N ASN A 6 23.88 16.61 21.01
CA ASN A 6 23.50 15.85 22.21
C ASN A 6 22.16 15.12 22.04
N ILE A 7 21.17 15.71 21.34
CA ILE A 7 19.90 15.05 21.01
C ILE A 7 20.11 13.84 20.05
N LEU A 8 21.12 13.92 19.18
CA LEU A 8 21.44 12.83 18.25
C LEU A 8 22.34 11.74 18.87
N GLY A 9 22.93 11.98 20.03
CA GLY A 9 23.81 11.02 20.76
C GLY A 9 23.09 10.15 21.81
N GLU A 10 22.01 10.65 22.38
CA GLU A 10 21.28 9.97 23.46
C GLU A 10 19.85 9.63 23.01
N ALA A 11 19.64 8.43 22.56
CA ALA A 11 18.32 7.83 22.38
C ALA A 11 17.87 7.15 23.67
N ASP A 12 18.02 7.80 24.84
CA ASP A 12 17.40 7.35 26.07
C ASP A 12 17.16 8.55 27.03
N SER A 13 15.86 8.72 27.30
CA SER A 13 15.24 9.39 28.45
C SER A 13 15.43 10.90 28.71
N THR A 14 14.28 11.53 28.85
CA THR A 14 13.90 12.68 29.68
C THR A 14 14.16 14.10 29.18
N SER A 15 13.03 14.82 29.16
CA SER A 15 12.87 16.27 28.99
C SER A 15 13.83 17.10 29.87
N ALA A 16 14.63 17.94 29.26
CA ALA A 16 15.31 19.03 29.96
C ALA A 16 15.25 20.31 29.12
N SER A 17 14.61 21.33 29.70
CA SER A 17 14.62 22.68 29.20
C SER A 17 15.95 23.36 29.51
N PHE A 18 16.57 24.00 28.52
CA PHE A 18 17.80 24.78 28.71
C PHE A 18 17.63 26.22 28.24
N HIS A 19 18.02 27.13 29.13
CA HIS A 19 18.11 28.56 28.87
C HIS A 19 19.46 28.90 28.24
N PHE A 20 19.43 29.82 27.27
CA PHE A 20 20.63 30.44 26.68
C PHE A 20 20.74 31.88 27.07
N GLU A 21 21.88 32.27 27.65
CA GLU A 21 22.28 33.65 27.84
C GLU A 21 23.05 34.22 26.67
N LYS A 22 22.69 35.43 26.27
CA LYS A 22 23.40 36.24 25.29
C LYS A 22 24.70 36.76 25.84
N ASN A 23 25.81 36.48 25.21
CA ASN A 23 26.92 37.42 24.91
C ASN A 23 28.22 36.69 24.61
N MET A 24 28.65 36.69 23.36
CA MET A 24 30.07 36.79 22.99
C MET A 24 30.25 37.05 21.49
N ALA A 25 31.18 37.94 21.17
CA ALA A 25 31.47 38.36 19.80
C ALA A 25 32.08 37.20 18.97
N ILE A 26 31.50 36.93 17.82
CA ILE A 26 31.83 35.82 16.92
C ILE A 26 33.10 36.18 16.17
N LYS A 27 34.19 35.38 16.29
CA LYS A 27 35.25 35.32 15.29
C LYS A 27 34.79 34.45 14.13
N LYS A 28 34.61 35.06 12.97
CA LYS A 28 34.37 34.31 11.71
C LYS A 28 35.54 33.37 11.46
N ILE A 29 35.29 32.07 11.44
CA ILE A 29 36.24 31.05 11.01
C ILE A 29 36.15 30.94 9.50
N ASP A 30 37.21 31.29 8.79
CA ASP A 30 37.32 31.13 7.36
C ASP A 30 37.63 29.67 7.02
N LEU A 31 36.59 28.85 6.97
CA LEU A 31 36.65 27.42 6.66
C LEU A 31 37.23 27.11 5.27
N GLY A 32 37.18 28.07 4.34
CA GLY A 32 37.71 27.91 2.99
C GLY A 32 39.23 27.79 2.91
N LYS A 33 39.97 28.47 3.79
CA LYS A 33 41.42 28.46 3.79
C LYS A 33 42.03 27.17 4.37
N GLU A 34 41.38 26.57 5.34
CA GLU A 34 41.89 25.37 6.02
C GLU A 34 41.53 24.05 5.34
N PHE A 35 40.45 24.01 4.55
CA PHE A 35 39.99 22.79 3.87
C PHE A 35 40.46 22.63 2.41
N GLY A 36 41.41 23.48 1.94
CA GLY A 36 42.00 23.32 0.60
C GLY A 36 40.99 23.48 -0.57
N LEU A 37 39.92 24.20 -0.35
CA LEU A 37 38.98 24.56 -1.41
C LEU A 37 39.61 25.70 -2.21
N THR A 38 40.11 25.40 -3.40
CA THR A 38 40.67 26.42 -4.35
C THR A 38 39.53 27.33 -4.79
N LEU A 39 39.54 28.53 -4.22
CA LEU A 39 38.67 29.63 -4.60
C LEU A 39 39.12 30.23 -5.91
N SER A 40 38.27 30.21 -6.93
CA SER A 40 38.38 31.20 -8.01
C SER A 40 38.07 32.58 -7.41
N SER A 41 38.76 33.59 -7.85
CA SER A 41 38.85 34.97 -7.31
C SER A 41 37.54 35.80 -7.44
N ARG A 42 36.44 35.31 -6.88
CA ARG A 42 35.13 35.98 -6.83
C ARG A 42 34.83 36.51 -5.43
N SER A 43 34.01 37.51 -5.32
CA SER A 43 33.70 38.25 -4.09
C SER A 43 33.07 37.40 -2.99
N PRO A 44 33.21 37.75 -1.66
CA PRO A 44 32.74 36.92 -0.54
C PRO A 44 31.25 36.60 -0.47
N LYS A 45 30.41 37.16 -1.38
CA LYS A 45 28.96 36.93 -1.47
C LYS A 45 28.55 35.67 -2.26
N GLU A 46 29.48 34.79 -2.63
CA GLU A 46 29.25 33.70 -3.57
C GLU A 46 29.35 32.30 -2.93
N TRP A 47 29.34 32.22 -1.61
CA TRP A 47 29.29 30.92 -0.93
C TRP A 47 27.86 30.38 -0.91
N SER A 48 27.71 29.07 -1.09
CA SER A 48 26.39 28.42 -1.01
C SER A 48 25.66 28.68 0.32
N GLN A 49 26.40 28.99 1.39
CA GLN A 49 25.87 29.38 2.69
C GLN A 49 25.18 30.76 2.66
N ASP A 50 25.57 31.66 1.79
CA ASP A 50 24.97 33.00 1.70
C ASP A 50 23.61 32.98 1.04
N PHE A 51 23.25 31.87 0.37
CA PHE A 51 21.97 31.62 -0.24
C PHE A 51 21.02 30.75 0.63
N VAL A 52 21.48 30.35 1.82
CA VAL A 52 20.65 29.67 2.81
C VAL A 52 20.34 30.64 3.93
N GLU A 53 19.08 30.83 4.25
CA GLU A 53 18.64 31.68 5.36
C GLU A 53 19.22 31.16 6.69
N GLU A 54 19.46 32.06 7.65
CA GLU A 54 19.80 31.63 9.00
C GLU A 54 18.58 30.97 9.64
N ILE A 55 18.68 29.66 9.89
CA ILE A 55 17.59 28.84 10.37
C ILE A 55 17.97 28.24 11.73
N LYS A 56 17.09 28.45 12.72
CA LYS A 56 17.13 27.78 14.02
C LYS A 56 15.85 26.99 14.19
N VAL A 57 15.90 25.84 14.85
CA VAL A 57 14.72 25.06 15.20
C VAL A 57 14.66 24.97 16.72
N LYS A 58 13.51 25.33 17.29
CA LYS A 58 13.28 25.33 18.74
C LYS A 58 11.84 24.97 19.06
N ASN A 59 11.66 23.92 19.85
CA ASN A 59 10.32 23.44 20.28
C ASN A 59 9.33 23.27 19.14
N GLY A 60 9.76 22.66 18.05
CA GLY A 60 8.92 22.39 16.87
C GLY A 60 8.59 23.62 16.02
N VAL A 61 9.29 24.74 16.20
CA VAL A 61 9.14 25.96 15.41
C VAL A 61 10.46 26.28 14.71
N VAL A 62 10.37 26.58 13.43
CA VAL A 62 11.50 27.02 12.62
C VAL A 62 11.59 28.54 12.71
N ILE A 63 12.70 29.05 13.21
CA ILE A 63 12.98 30.48 13.30
C ILE A 63 13.96 30.81 12.18
N ARG A 64 13.53 31.59 11.20
CA ARG A 64 14.36 32.01 10.07
C ARG A 64 14.55 33.52 10.09
N GLU A 65 15.72 33.97 9.73
CA GLU A 65 16.04 35.37 9.53
C GLU A 65 16.12 35.67 8.03
N ASP A 66 15.31 36.61 7.57
CA ASP A 66 15.31 37.03 6.18
C ASP A 66 16.51 37.94 5.85
N GLN A 67 16.73 38.26 4.57
CA GLN A 67 17.81 39.13 4.12
C GLN A 67 17.76 40.55 4.70
N ARG A 68 16.63 40.95 5.33
CA ARG A 68 16.44 42.26 5.97
C ARG A 68 16.70 42.21 7.48
N GLY A 69 17.04 41.03 8.03
CA GLY A 69 17.22 40.81 9.45
C GLY A 69 15.93 40.66 10.23
N GLN A 70 14.79 40.39 9.55
CA GLN A 70 13.51 40.15 10.20
C GLN A 70 13.37 38.69 10.56
N LEU A 71 12.98 38.41 11.82
CA LEU A 71 12.74 37.05 12.29
C LEU A 71 11.32 36.61 11.96
N HIS A 72 11.22 35.42 11.36
CA HIS A 72 10.00 34.73 11.03
C HIS A 72 9.90 33.43 11.84
N TYR A 73 8.77 33.21 12.54
CA TYR A 73 8.53 32.01 13.34
C TYR A 73 7.55 31.12 12.56
N VAL A 74 8.05 30.06 11.98
CA VAL A 74 7.33 29.21 11.03
C VAL A 74 7.02 27.86 11.64
N LYS A 75 5.77 27.44 11.61
CA LYS A 75 5.32 26.09 11.94
C LYS A 75 5.12 25.27 10.68
N ILE A 76 5.66 24.06 10.68
CA ILE A 76 5.54 23.10 9.58
C ILE A 76 4.88 21.85 10.15
N LEU A 77 3.72 21.48 9.63
CA LEU A 77 2.97 20.29 10.01
C LEU A 77 2.94 19.30 8.86
N GLU A 78 3.49 18.10 9.05
CA GLU A 78 3.33 17.02 8.07
C GLU A 78 2.00 16.33 8.31
N LEU A 79 1.10 16.35 7.33
CA LEU A 79 -0.24 15.80 7.41
C LEU A 79 -0.34 14.53 6.55
N SER A 80 -1.10 13.55 7.04
CA SER A 80 -1.48 12.40 6.22
C SER A 80 -2.43 12.83 5.10
N ALA A 81 -2.40 12.11 3.99
CA ALA A 81 -3.35 12.34 2.92
C ALA A 81 -4.61 11.50 3.10
N VAL A 82 -5.70 11.95 2.49
CA VAL A 82 -6.98 11.25 2.42
C VAL A 82 -7.16 10.70 1.01
N ASN A 83 -7.74 9.52 0.87
CA ASN A 83 -8.03 8.91 -0.42
C ASN A 83 -9.26 9.55 -1.09
N PHE A 84 -9.19 10.87 -1.35
CA PHE A 84 -10.28 11.68 -1.87
C PHE A 84 -10.91 11.14 -3.16
N MET A 85 -10.09 10.63 -4.07
CA MET A 85 -10.54 10.19 -5.41
C MET A 85 -11.37 8.90 -5.42
N ILE A 86 -11.43 8.20 -4.28
CA ILE A 86 -12.25 6.98 -4.13
C ILE A 86 -13.53 7.22 -3.33
N MET A 87 -13.66 8.38 -2.71
CA MET A 87 -14.89 8.78 -2.03
C MET A 87 -16.03 8.93 -3.03
N SER A 88 -17.27 8.68 -2.57
CA SER A 88 -18.45 9.01 -3.35
C SER A 88 -18.52 10.52 -3.62
N PRO A 89 -19.24 10.98 -4.65
CA PRO A 89 -19.43 12.41 -4.89
C PRO A 89 -19.97 13.17 -3.66
N GLU A 90 -20.89 12.55 -2.93
CA GLU A 90 -21.49 13.11 -1.72
C GLU A 90 -20.45 13.27 -0.60
N GLU A 91 -19.59 12.28 -0.38
CA GLU A 91 -18.51 12.34 0.61
C GLU A 91 -17.44 13.37 0.21
N GLN A 92 -17.13 13.50 -1.09
CA GLN A 92 -16.23 14.53 -1.61
C GLN A 92 -16.78 15.94 -1.34
N ASP A 93 -18.06 16.15 -1.60
CA ASP A 93 -18.74 17.44 -1.38
C ASP A 93 -18.82 17.75 0.14
N GLU A 94 -19.07 16.77 1.00
CA GLU A 94 -19.08 16.93 2.46
C GLU A 94 -17.69 17.33 2.98
N LEU A 95 -16.62 16.68 2.49
CA LEU A 95 -15.25 17.01 2.87
C LEU A 95 -14.88 18.41 2.44
N ILE A 96 -15.20 18.80 1.18
CA ILE A 96 -14.95 20.15 0.67
C ILE A 96 -15.76 21.19 1.46
N GLY A 97 -17.02 20.91 1.78
CA GLY A 97 -17.86 21.77 2.61
C GLY A 97 -17.29 21.95 4.01
N THR A 98 -16.83 20.88 4.64
CA THR A 98 -16.17 20.95 5.95
C THR A 98 -14.89 21.76 5.89
N TYR A 99 -14.05 21.58 4.85
CA TYR A 99 -12.83 22.36 4.67
C TYR A 99 -13.14 23.85 4.46
N PHE A 100 -14.17 24.17 3.66
CA PHE A 100 -14.66 25.54 3.47
C PHE A 100 -14.99 26.24 4.81
N GLU A 101 -15.73 25.58 5.69
CA GLU A 101 -16.06 26.12 7.00
C GLU A 101 -14.82 26.37 7.88
N ARG A 102 -13.84 25.46 7.81
CA ARG A 102 -12.61 25.55 8.60
C ARG A 102 -11.66 26.64 8.11
N LEU A 103 -11.67 27.01 6.82
CA LEU A 103 -10.83 28.08 6.27
C LEU A 103 -10.95 29.41 7.03
N ARG A 104 -12.11 29.68 7.65
CA ARG A 104 -12.33 30.92 8.42
C ARG A 104 -11.50 31.00 9.70
N THR A 105 -11.10 29.86 10.24
CA THR A 105 -10.36 29.74 11.50
C THR A 105 -8.89 29.36 11.30
N LEU A 106 -8.52 28.95 10.10
CA LEU A 106 -7.14 28.71 9.74
C LEU A 106 -6.34 30.03 9.67
N PRO A 107 -4.99 29.98 9.75
CA PRO A 107 -4.13 31.14 9.54
C PRO A 107 -4.45 31.90 8.25
N SER A 108 -4.32 33.24 8.28
CA SER A 108 -4.64 34.10 7.14
C SER A 108 -3.68 33.93 5.96
N LYS A 109 -2.43 33.58 6.25
CA LYS A 109 -1.41 33.20 5.28
C LYS A 109 -0.95 31.79 5.57
N PHE A 110 -0.94 30.97 4.56
CA PHE A 110 -0.39 29.62 4.65
C PHE A 110 0.15 29.13 3.32
N HIS A 111 1.09 28.22 3.43
CA HIS A 111 1.72 27.55 2.31
C HIS A 111 1.51 26.04 2.47
N ILE A 112 1.02 25.41 1.41
CA ILE A 112 0.91 23.96 1.35
C ILE A 112 2.00 23.47 0.40
N LYS A 113 2.93 22.70 0.94
CA LYS A 113 4.06 22.15 0.20
C LYS A 113 3.91 20.65 0.09
N ILE A 114 3.96 20.15 -1.15
CA ILE A 114 3.95 18.72 -1.46
C ILE A 114 5.35 18.36 -1.95
N ILE A 115 6.07 17.57 -1.18
CA ILE A 115 7.44 17.12 -1.52
C ILE A 115 7.38 15.68 -1.98
N THR A 116 7.99 15.41 -3.12
CA THR A 116 8.15 14.05 -3.63
C THR A 116 9.50 13.51 -3.21
N SER A 117 9.49 12.35 -2.53
CA SER A 117 10.70 11.60 -2.16
C SER A 117 10.67 10.21 -2.76
N GLN A 118 11.83 9.57 -2.91
CA GLN A 118 11.85 8.15 -3.22
C GLN A 118 11.30 7.36 -2.03
N THR A 119 10.55 6.30 -2.34
CA THR A 119 9.98 5.44 -1.30
C THR A 119 11.10 4.72 -0.55
N ASN A 120 11.11 4.83 0.77
CA ASN A 120 11.94 3.96 1.60
C ASN A 120 11.33 2.56 1.59
N ILE A 121 12.06 1.59 1.06
CA ILE A 121 11.57 0.23 0.89
C ILE A 121 11.96 -0.70 2.06
N GLU A 122 12.80 -0.23 3.00
CA GLU A 122 13.30 -1.05 4.10
C GLU A 122 12.17 -1.63 4.96
N GLU A 123 11.12 -0.86 5.22
CA GLU A 123 9.94 -1.31 5.96
C GLU A 123 9.25 -2.49 5.25
N TYR A 124 9.15 -2.44 3.92
CA TYR A 124 8.45 -3.45 3.12
C TYR A 124 9.25 -4.74 2.91
N ILE A 125 10.56 -4.68 2.98
CA ILE A 125 11.41 -5.88 2.86
C ILE A 125 11.72 -6.53 4.22
N ALA A 126 11.34 -5.90 5.33
CA ALA A 126 11.62 -6.41 6.68
C ALA A 126 11.02 -7.81 6.89
N ALA A 127 9.77 -8.02 6.52
CA ALA A 127 9.09 -9.32 6.63
C ALA A 127 9.77 -10.40 5.77
N ALA A 128 10.14 -10.06 4.52
CA ALA A 128 10.86 -10.98 3.63
C ALA A 128 12.28 -11.30 4.17
N ARG A 129 12.98 -10.33 4.77
CA ARG A 129 14.28 -10.56 5.42
C ARG A 129 14.15 -11.45 6.65
N ALA A 130 13.11 -11.28 7.47
CA ALA A 130 12.83 -12.15 8.60
C ALA A 130 12.58 -13.58 8.12
N ALA A 131 11.72 -13.76 7.12
CA ALA A 131 11.47 -15.06 6.51
C ALA A 131 12.73 -15.71 5.93
N LEU A 132 13.64 -14.91 5.31
CA LEU A 132 14.91 -15.42 4.78
C LEU A 132 15.84 -15.98 5.87
N LYS A 133 15.81 -15.40 7.07
CA LYS A 133 16.61 -15.88 8.20
C LYS A 133 16.12 -17.22 8.76
N GLU A 134 14.79 -17.39 8.80
CA GLU A 134 14.14 -18.58 9.38
C GLU A 134 14.02 -19.73 8.37
N GLU A 135 14.04 -19.43 7.07
CA GLU A 135 13.82 -20.43 6.03
C GLU A 135 15.00 -21.41 5.94
N LYS A 136 14.69 -22.70 6.01
CA LYS A 136 15.67 -23.80 5.91
C LYS A 136 15.83 -24.35 4.49
N ASN A 137 14.79 -24.18 3.63
CA ASN A 137 14.83 -24.68 2.27
C ASN A 137 15.65 -23.74 1.38
N GLU A 138 16.77 -24.22 0.84
CA GLU A 138 17.71 -23.45 0.02
C GLU A 138 17.04 -22.83 -1.22
N ARG A 139 16.15 -23.55 -1.87
CA ARG A 139 15.43 -23.07 -3.05
C ARG A 139 14.47 -21.93 -2.71
N CYS A 140 13.77 -22.06 -1.59
CA CYS A 140 12.91 -20.99 -1.11
C CYS A 140 13.74 -19.76 -0.71
N ARG A 141 14.90 -19.94 -0.05
CA ARG A 141 15.84 -18.86 0.26
C ARG A 141 16.27 -18.09 -1.00
N GLU A 142 16.59 -18.82 -2.08
CA GLU A 142 16.91 -18.19 -3.37
C GLU A 142 15.76 -17.33 -3.90
N MET A 143 14.52 -17.82 -3.82
CA MET A 143 13.34 -17.06 -4.26
C MET A 143 13.11 -15.81 -3.41
N ILE A 144 13.24 -15.91 -2.08
CA ILE A 144 13.12 -14.75 -1.18
C ILE A 144 14.21 -13.72 -1.50
N ALA A 145 15.47 -14.14 -1.68
CA ALA A 145 16.56 -13.24 -2.04
C ALA A 145 16.33 -12.53 -3.40
N ASN A 146 15.81 -13.25 -4.40
CA ASN A 146 15.43 -12.69 -5.69
C ASN A 146 14.30 -11.66 -5.56
N TYR A 147 13.29 -11.94 -4.74
CA TYR A 147 12.20 -11.01 -4.47
C TYR A 147 12.69 -9.73 -3.77
N ILE A 148 13.53 -9.85 -2.75
CA ILE A 148 14.16 -8.69 -2.10
C ILE A 148 14.98 -7.88 -3.11
N THR A 149 15.75 -8.55 -3.97
CA THR A 149 16.56 -7.89 -5.00
C THR A 149 15.67 -7.13 -5.99
N TYR A 150 14.57 -7.72 -6.42
CA TYR A 150 13.57 -7.06 -7.28
C TYR A 150 13.02 -5.80 -6.62
N LEU A 151 12.57 -5.89 -5.36
CA LEU A 151 12.04 -4.73 -4.65
C LEU A 151 13.07 -3.59 -4.54
N VAL A 152 14.32 -3.91 -4.20
CA VAL A 152 15.39 -2.91 -4.01
C VAL A 152 15.85 -2.30 -5.34
N ARG A 153 16.07 -3.11 -6.38
CA ARG A 153 16.73 -2.67 -7.60
C ARG A 153 15.78 -2.25 -8.72
N GLU A 154 14.60 -2.85 -8.79
CA GLU A 154 13.66 -2.62 -9.90
C GLU A 154 12.45 -1.82 -9.45
N ALA A 155 11.84 -2.16 -8.32
CA ALA A 155 10.61 -1.51 -7.86
C ALA A 155 10.87 -0.15 -7.17
N SER A 156 11.83 -0.08 -6.23
CA SER A 156 12.09 1.14 -5.45
C SER A 156 12.49 2.36 -6.28
N PRO A 157 13.39 2.25 -7.29
CA PRO A 157 13.80 3.42 -8.06
C PRO A 157 12.68 4.08 -8.88
N GLN A 158 11.61 3.34 -9.16
CA GLN A 158 10.49 3.82 -9.97
C GLN A 158 9.32 4.34 -9.14
N THR A 159 9.43 4.35 -7.81
CA THR A 159 8.34 4.71 -6.92
C THR A 159 8.64 5.94 -6.09
N PHE A 160 7.65 6.81 -6.02
CA PHE A 160 7.71 8.05 -5.27
C PHE A 160 6.67 8.06 -4.16
N ARG A 161 7.02 8.70 -3.05
CA ARG A 161 6.13 9.01 -1.94
C ARG A 161 5.96 10.52 -1.85
N LYS A 162 4.74 10.97 -1.63
CA LYS A 162 4.43 12.38 -1.39
C LYS A 162 4.30 12.64 0.10
N HIS A 163 4.84 13.75 0.52
CA HIS A 163 4.74 14.29 1.85
C HIS A 163 4.01 15.62 1.77
N TYR A 164 3.02 15.79 2.60
CA TYR A 164 2.14 16.95 2.57
C TYR A 164 2.41 17.81 3.80
N TYR A 165 2.88 19.02 3.58
CA TYR A 165 3.22 19.96 4.65
C TYR A 165 2.26 21.15 4.62
N TYR A 166 1.63 21.43 5.75
CA TYR A 166 0.90 22.67 5.99
C TYR A 166 1.80 23.61 6.78
N ILE A 167 2.09 24.77 6.21
CA ILE A 167 3.09 25.72 6.71
C ILE A 167 2.39 27.04 6.99
N PHE A 168 2.59 27.61 8.18
CA PHE A 168 2.11 28.94 8.55
C PHE A 168 3.13 29.62 9.46
N GLU A 169 3.03 30.93 9.61
CA GLU A 169 3.93 31.71 10.46
C GLU A 169 3.18 32.54 11.48
N TYR A 170 3.92 33.05 12.46
CA TYR A 170 3.40 34.01 13.42
C TYR A 170 3.10 35.33 12.74
N GLU A 171 1.84 35.78 12.79
CA GLU A 171 1.38 37.08 12.32
C GLU A 171 0.93 37.90 13.55
N PRO A 172 1.65 38.97 13.95
CA PRO A 172 1.27 39.75 15.12
C PRO A 172 -0.18 40.27 15.09
N GLU A 173 -0.70 40.58 13.91
CA GLU A 173 -2.05 41.08 13.68
C GLU A 173 -3.14 40.01 13.90
N ALA A 174 -2.79 38.75 13.70
CA ALA A 174 -3.71 37.63 13.91
C ALA A 174 -3.84 37.22 15.40
N PHE A 175 -2.90 37.64 16.22
CA PHE A 175 -2.94 37.40 17.68
C PHE A 175 -3.44 38.62 18.41
N LYS A 176 -4.40 38.45 19.34
CA LYS A 176 -5.03 39.55 20.06
C LYS A 176 -4.06 40.41 20.87
N THR A 177 -2.89 39.86 21.18
CA THR A 177 -1.80 40.54 21.89
C THR A 177 -0.49 40.26 21.13
N PRO A 178 0.21 41.29 20.64
CA PRO A 178 1.51 41.06 20.04
C PRO A 178 2.50 40.61 21.11
N TYR A 179 3.07 39.44 20.92
CA TYR A 179 4.11 38.94 21.83
C TYR A 179 5.45 39.52 21.39
N THR A 180 6.30 39.81 22.39
CA THR A 180 7.65 40.36 22.14
C THR A 180 8.77 39.41 22.56
N ASN A 181 8.45 38.41 23.39
CA ASN A 181 9.36 37.41 23.85
C ASN A 181 9.36 36.18 22.89
N GLU A 182 10.51 35.69 22.48
CA GLU A 182 10.68 34.54 21.61
C GLU A 182 9.91 33.29 22.11
N ASP A 183 10.02 32.99 23.42
CA ASP A 183 9.34 31.81 24.00
C ASP A 183 7.82 31.93 23.96
N GLU A 184 7.28 33.13 24.24
CA GLU A 184 5.83 33.40 24.14
C GLU A 184 5.33 33.28 22.69
N ILE A 185 6.11 33.72 21.73
CA ILE A 185 5.77 33.56 20.30
C ILE A 185 5.73 32.07 19.92
N ILE A 186 6.74 31.31 20.35
CA ILE A 186 6.80 29.87 20.10
C ILE A 186 5.60 29.14 20.71
N ASP A 187 5.23 29.49 21.95
CA ASP A 187 4.08 28.90 22.62
C ASP A 187 2.76 29.25 21.91
N ALA A 188 2.62 30.51 21.48
CA ALA A 188 1.45 30.95 20.73
C ALA A 188 1.31 30.23 19.37
N VAL A 189 2.41 30.07 18.65
CA VAL A 189 2.46 29.32 17.37
C VAL A 189 2.09 27.85 17.62
N ASN A 190 2.61 27.23 18.67
CA ASN A 190 2.30 25.84 19.02
C ASN A 190 0.85 25.65 19.46
N LEU A 191 0.26 26.63 20.14
CA LEU A 191 -1.16 26.62 20.47
C LEU A 191 -2.01 26.67 19.20
N LYS A 192 -1.68 27.56 18.26
CA LYS A 192 -2.37 27.65 16.97
C LYS A 192 -2.20 26.38 16.14
N ALA A 193 -1.04 25.73 16.21
CA ALA A 193 -0.79 24.45 15.55
C ALA A 193 -1.74 23.34 16.03
N ARG A 194 -2.02 23.28 17.35
CA ARG A 194 -3.00 22.32 17.91
C ARG A 194 -4.41 22.54 17.37
N GLU A 195 -4.80 23.80 17.21
CA GLU A 195 -6.09 24.17 16.61
C GLU A 195 -6.15 23.71 15.15
N VAL A 196 -5.11 24.01 14.34
CA VAL A 196 -4.99 23.58 12.93
C VAL A 196 -5.05 22.06 12.82
N ILE A 197 -4.31 21.32 13.65
CA ILE A 197 -4.33 19.84 13.65
C ILE A 197 -5.75 19.31 13.95
N SER A 198 -6.46 19.93 14.90
CA SER A 198 -7.84 19.55 15.23
C SER A 198 -8.78 19.73 14.01
N HIS A 199 -8.59 20.82 13.25
CA HIS A 199 -9.36 21.06 12.03
C HIS A 199 -9.09 20.02 10.95
N PHE A 200 -7.84 19.66 10.72
CA PHE A 200 -7.46 18.64 9.73
C PHE A 200 -7.89 17.22 10.13
N ARG A 201 -7.90 16.90 11.43
CA ARG A 201 -8.46 15.63 11.92
C ARG A 201 -9.95 15.48 11.61
N ALA A 202 -10.70 16.56 11.68
CA ALA A 202 -12.11 16.54 11.26
C ALA A 202 -12.30 16.28 9.76
N LEU A 203 -11.27 16.48 8.95
CA LEU A 203 -11.22 16.15 7.51
C LEU A 203 -10.66 14.75 7.22
N GLY A 204 -10.29 13.98 8.26
CA GLY A 204 -9.66 12.68 8.10
C GLY A 204 -8.14 12.71 7.93
N ASN A 205 -7.50 13.88 8.04
CA ASN A 205 -6.04 13.99 8.02
C ASN A 205 -5.49 13.92 9.45
N ASP A 206 -4.48 13.11 9.67
CA ASP A 206 -3.74 13.05 10.92
C ASP A 206 -2.36 13.67 10.79
N LEU A 207 -1.81 14.12 11.93
CA LEU A 207 -0.42 14.54 12.00
C LEU A 207 0.49 13.31 11.85
N VAL A 208 1.45 13.38 10.95
CA VAL A 208 2.46 12.34 10.78
C VAL A 208 3.50 12.50 11.89
N ILE A 209 3.43 11.65 12.91
CA ILE A 209 4.38 11.64 14.03
C ILE A 209 5.41 10.53 13.77
N ARG A 210 6.68 10.90 13.73
CA ARG A 210 7.78 9.94 13.67
C ARG A 210 8.11 9.50 15.09
N GLN A 211 7.91 8.23 15.38
CA GLN A 211 8.04 7.69 16.74
C GLN A 211 9.47 7.74 17.29
N ASP A 212 10.48 7.78 16.43
CA ASP A 212 11.89 7.64 16.80
C ASP A 212 12.68 8.95 16.73
N GLU A 213 12.07 10.08 16.40
CA GLU A 213 12.74 11.36 16.24
C GLU A 213 12.06 12.47 17.06
N ASN A 214 12.88 13.30 17.70
CA ASN A 214 12.41 14.57 18.28
C ASN A 214 11.92 15.48 17.13
N GLU A 215 10.83 16.23 17.34
CA GLU A 215 10.23 17.15 16.37
C GLU A 215 11.25 18.12 15.76
N ASP A 216 12.17 18.68 16.59
CA ASP A 216 13.20 19.60 16.13
C ASP A 216 14.20 18.91 15.15
N VAL A 217 14.53 17.65 15.42
CA VAL A 217 15.40 16.85 14.54
C VAL A 217 14.72 16.51 13.24
N ALA A 218 13.43 16.16 13.29
CA ALA A 218 12.65 15.87 12.09
C ALA A 218 12.54 17.10 11.18
N LEU A 219 12.33 18.29 11.75
CA LEU A 219 12.32 19.55 11.01
C LEU A 219 13.70 19.88 10.42
N ALA A 220 14.76 19.68 11.18
CA ALA A 220 16.13 19.89 10.68
C ALA A 220 16.44 18.91 9.52
N ASN A 221 16.04 17.64 9.60
CA ASN A 221 16.15 16.68 8.52
C ASN A 221 15.37 17.12 7.28
N LEU A 222 14.16 17.64 7.45
CA LEU A 222 13.32 18.13 6.36
C LEU A 222 14.01 19.28 5.61
N ILE A 223 14.52 20.27 6.35
CA ILE A 223 15.23 21.42 5.78
C ILE A 223 16.52 20.97 5.09
N TYR A 224 17.29 20.09 5.73
CA TYR A 224 18.49 19.53 5.14
C TYR A 224 18.21 18.81 3.81
N ASN A 225 17.17 17.99 3.78
CA ASN A 225 16.79 17.22 2.59
C ASN A 225 16.32 18.14 1.45
N HIS A 226 15.70 19.27 1.75
CA HIS A 226 15.29 20.25 0.74
C HIS A 226 16.51 20.82 -0.01
N TYR A 227 17.56 21.20 0.71
CA TYR A 227 18.78 21.76 0.13
C TYR A 227 19.75 20.69 -0.40
N ASN A 228 19.65 19.45 0.07
CA ASN A 228 20.60 18.37 -0.22
C ASN A 228 19.92 17.11 -0.78
N LYS A 229 18.84 17.24 -1.55
CA LYS A 229 17.99 16.15 -2.06
C LYS A 229 18.76 14.98 -2.69
N PHE A 230 19.90 15.23 -3.33
CA PHE A 230 20.76 14.18 -3.88
C PHE A 230 21.69 13.54 -2.84
N ILE A 231 22.35 14.38 -2.04
CA ILE A 231 23.37 13.92 -1.07
C ILE A 231 22.72 13.17 0.09
N CYS A 232 21.46 13.49 0.45
CA CYS A 232 20.78 12.81 1.55
C CYS A 232 20.61 11.28 1.33
N ARG A 233 20.86 10.79 0.11
CA ARG A 233 20.94 9.35 -0.17
C ARG A 233 22.19 8.67 0.39
N THR A 234 23.27 9.41 0.57
CA THR A 234 24.58 8.91 1.00
C THR A 234 25.07 9.52 2.31
N GLU A 235 24.54 10.67 2.70
CA GLU A 235 24.89 11.39 3.94
C GLU A 235 23.59 11.92 4.57
N THR A 236 23.22 11.43 5.74
CA THR A 236 22.09 11.96 6.49
C THR A 236 22.45 13.28 7.18
N PHE A 237 21.45 14.05 7.62
CA PHE A 237 21.68 15.23 8.46
C PHE A 237 22.49 14.88 9.72
N ARG A 238 22.22 13.72 10.32
CA ARG A 238 22.96 13.20 11.48
C ARG A 238 24.44 12.96 11.17
N ASP A 239 24.74 12.32 10.03
CA ASP A 239 26.12 12.06 9.62
C ASP A 239 26.86 13.36 9.35
N ARG A 240 26.21 14.30 8.65
CA ARG A 240 26.78 15.62 8.39
C ARG A 240 27.05 16.41 9.68
N SER A 241 26.08 16.40 10.60
CA SER A 241 26.24 17.07 11.91
C SER A 241 27.40 16.49 12.70
N ARG A 242 27.52 15.15 12.76
CA ARG A 242 28.65 14.47 13.43
C ARG A 242 29.98 14.82 12.78
N ARG A 243 30.04 14.83 11.46
CA ARG A 243 31.25 15.18 10.72
C ARG A 243 31.66 16.61 11.01
N ILE A 244 30.76 17.58 10.89
CA ILE A 244 31.04 18.99 11.14
C ILE A 244 31.49 19.22 12.59
N VAL A 245 30.86 18.58 13.57
CA VAL A 245 31.28 18.66 14.98
C VAL A 245 32.68 18.07 15.17
N SER A 246 32.96 16.91 14.58
CA SER A 246 34.30 16.33 14.63
C SER A 246 35.37 17.26 14.03
N ASP A 247 35.07 17.89 12.91
CA ASP A 247 35.99 18.81 12.25
C ASP A 247 36.19 20.10 13.08
N ILE A 248 35.14 20.67 13.66
CA ILE A 248 35.26 21.82 14.57
C ILE A 248 36.09 21.46 15.79
N ARG A 249 35.88 20.29 16.40
CA ARG A 249 36.73 19.86 17.54
C ARG A 249 38.18 19.69 17.17
N LYS A 250 38.47 19.08 16.01
CA LYS A 250 39.87 18.95 15.51
C LYS A 250 40.52 20.28 15.23
N ILE A 251 39.84 21.20 14.54
CA ILE A 251 40.39 22.52 14.19
C ILE A 251 40.67 23.33 15.44
N ASN A 252 39.78 23.33 16.41
CA ASN A 252 39.92 24.11 17.65
C ASN A 252 40.65 23.34 18.76
N LYS A 253 41.16 22.11 18.51
CA LYS A 253 41.82 21.24 19.48
C LYS A 253 41.03 21.01 20.77
N LEU A 254 39.72 20.84 20.64
CA LEU A 254 38.78 20.63 21.75
C LEU A 254 38.68 19.14 22.09
N SER A 255 38.56 18.84 23.39
CA SER A 255 38.19 17.50 23.86
C SER A 255 36.68 17.21 23.64
N GLU A 256 36.24 15.97 23.96
CA GLU A 256 34.82 15.62 23.86
C GLU A 256 33.95 16.40 24.83
N ASP A 257 34.47 16.76 25.99
CA ASP A 257 33.77 17.47 27.04
C ASP A 257 33.78 19.00 26.87
N ASP A 258 34.64 19.54 25.99
CA ASP A 258 34.71 20.96 25.78
C ASP A 258 33.47 21.49 25.02
N PRO A 259 32.97 22.68 25.42
CA PRO A 259 31.88 23.31 24.69
C PRO A 259 32.29 23.67 23.27
N LEU A 260 31.40 23.43 22.32
CA LEU A 260 31.64 23.82 20.94
C LEU A 260 31.52 25.34 20.77
N PRO A 261 32.38 25.98 19.99
CA PRO A 261 32.24 27.38 19.63
C PRO A 261 30.94 27.58 18.84
N ASP A 262 30.40 28.80 18.90
CA ASP A 262 29.27 29.18 18.05
C ASP A 262 29.63 28.97 16.59
N ALA A 263 28.84 28.15 15.92
CA ALA A 263 29.03 27.87 14.49
C ALA A 263 27.82 28.39 13.71
N ASP A 264 28.06 28.79 12.49
CA ASP A 264 27.03 29.21 11.56
C ASP A 264 26.16 28.01 11.19
N PHE A 265 24.89 28.02 11.60
CA PHE A 265 23.94 26.96 11.33
C PHE A 265 23.72 26.74 9.83
N ARG A 266 23.89 27.74 8.99
CA ARG A 266 23.82 27.64 7.53
C ARG A 266 24.76 26.56 6.98
N THR A 267 25.89 26.31 7.63
CA THR A 267 26.85 25.25 7.27
C THR A 267 26.24 23.87 7.33
N LEU A 268 25.27 23.63 8.24
CA LEU A 268 24.57 22.34 8.36
C LEU A 268 23.66 22.07 7.18
N PHE A 269 23.01 23.09 6.67
CA PHE A 269 21.98 22.97 5.65
C PHE A 269 22.45 23.27 4.23
N ALA A 270 23.45 24.12 4.07
CA ALA A 270 23.91 24.58 2.77
C ALA A 270 24.33 23.41 1.85
N PRO A 271 23.94 23.44 0.58
CA PRO A 271 24.39 22.47 -0.42
C PRO A 271 25.90 22.64 -0.70
N LYS A 272 26.53 21.58 -1.21
CA LYS A 272 27.99 21.64 -1.56
C LYS A 272 28.29 22.67 -2.64
N ASN A 273 27.38 22.82 -3.61
CA ASN A 273 27.45 23.83 -4.66
C ASN A 273 26.05 24.34 -4.98
N LEU A 274 25.97 25.57 -5.40
CA LEU A 274 24.79 26.26 -5.87
C LEU A 274 25.21 27.16 -7.03
N ASP A 275 24.61 26.99 -8.20
CA ASP A 275 24.88 27.82 -9.37
C ASP A 275 23.59 28.17 -10.10
N PHE A 276 23.31 29.48 -10.21
CA PHE A 276 22.16 30.04 -10.94
C PHE A 276 22.53 30.56 -12.35
N ASN A 277 23.82 30.60 -12.67
CA ASN A 277 24.32 31.30 -13.86
C ASN A 277 24.62 30.35 -15.03
N GLU A 278 24.67 29.02 -14.78
CA GLU A 278 25.01 28.06 -15.83
C GLU A 278 23.99 28.07 -16.97
N SER A 279 22.70 28.21 -16.64
CA SER A 279 21.63 28.27 -17.64
C SER A 279 20.48 29.19 -17.20
N PRO A 280 19.80 29.85 -18.16
CA PRO A 280 18.57 30.60 -17.85
C PRO A 280 17.40 29.70 -17.42
N ASP A 281 17.45 28.41 -17.69
CA ASP A 281 16.30 27.48 -17.60
C ASP A 281 16.41 26.51 -16.41
N TYR A 282 17.59 26.40 -15.82
CA TYR A 282 17.83 25.54 -14.64
C TYR A 282 18.93 26.12 -13.76
N MET A 283 19.03 25.57 -12.56
CA MET A 283 20.12 25.82 -11.61
C MET A 283 20.78 24.51 -11.21
N LEU A 284 22.01 24.58 -10.73
CA LEU A 284 22.67 23.44 -10.09
C LEU A 284 22.57 23.56 -8.57
N LEU A 285 22.13 22.48 -7.92
CA LEU A 285 21.96 22.39 -6.48
C LEU A 285 22.54 21.07 -5.96
N GLY A 286 23.70 21.10 -5.30
CA GLY A 286 24.28 19.92 -4.68
C GLY A 286 24.55 18.75 -5.63
N GLY A 287 24.76 19.02 -6.92
CA GLY A 287 24.96 18.00 -7.97
C GLY A 287 23.68 17.57 -8.69
N LEU A 288 22.57 18.24 -8.43
CA LEU A 288 21.33 18.08 -9.19
C LEU A 288 21.12 19.24 -10.13
N TYR A 289 20.62 18.94 -11.32
CA TYR A 289 19.96 19.90 -12.21
C TYR A 289 18.55 20.14 -11.70
N ARG A 290 18.20 21.39 -11.35
CA ARG A 290 16.88 21.76 -10.83
C ARG A 290 16.25 22.85 -11.71
N SER A 291 14.97 22.72 -12.00
CA SER A 291 14.19 23.71 -12.73
C SER A 291 12.89 24.01 -12.01
N HIS A 292 12.51 25.30 -11.97
CA HIS A 292 11.30 25.79 -11.37
C HIS A 292 10.32 26.25 -12.44
N PHE A 293 9.04 26.01 -12.14
CA PHE A 293 7.89 26.37 -12.98
C PHE A 293 6.85 27.07 -12.13
N PHE A 294 5.96 27.75 -12.79
CA PHE A 294 4.79 28.37 -12.14
C PHE A 294 3.55 28.27 -13.03
N ILE A 295 2.38 28.36 -12.41
CA ILE A 295 1.13 28.56 -13.11
C ILE A 295 0.87 30.06 -13.13
N PRO A 296 0.77 30.72 -14.30
CA PRO A 296 0.43 32.13 -14.36
C PRO A 296 -0.96 32.37 -13.76
N GLY A 297 -1.16 33.51 -13.13
CA GLY A 297 -2.43 33.82 -12.47
C GLY A 297 -3.66 33.67 -13.39
N SER A 298 -3.51 33.94 -14.69
CA SER A 298 -4.55 33.68 -15.68
C SER A 298 -4.83 32.21 -15.99
N GLY A 299 -3.91 31.31 -15.62
CA GLY A 299 -4.04 29.89 -15.83
C GLY A 299 -4.58 29.11 -14.62
N LEU A 300 -4.79 29.79 -13.49
CA LEU A 300 -5.45 29.22 -12.32
C LEU A 300 -6.96 29.06 -12.57
N PRO A 301 -7.65 28.17 -11.84
CA PRO A 301 -9.06 27.90 -12.02
C PRO A 301 -9.92 29.16 -12.06
N ASN A 302 -10.91 29.13 -12.89
CA ASN A 302 -11.91 30.19 -12.89
C ASN A 302 -12.75 30.10 -11.61
N VAL A 303 -13.08 31.25 -11.04
CA VAL A 303 -13.89 31.39 -9.81
C VAL A 303 -15.25 30.70 -9.91
N VAL A 304 -15.80 30.59 -11.12
CA VAL A 304 -17.17 30.10 -11.36
C VAL A 304 -17.28 28.60 -11.61
N TYR A 305 -16.20 27.93 -12.06
CA TYR A 305 -16.28 26.57 -12.59
C TYR A 305 -15.20 25.61 -12.03
N THR A 306 -14.80 25.75 -10.78
CA THR A 306 -13.78 24.87 -10.20
C THR A 306 -14.42 23.59 -9.66
N THR A 307 -14.04 22.45 -10.24
CA THR A 307 -14.43 21.13 -9.72
C THR A 307 -13.56 20.74 -8.55
N GLY A 308 -14.15 20.08 -7.54
CA GLY A 308 -13.40 19.53 -6.41
C GLY A 308 -12.27 18.60 -6.86
N GLY A 309 -11.11 18.71 -6.23
CA GLY A 309 -9.96 17.87 -6.52
C GLY A 309 -9.24 18.13 -7.85
N TRP A 310 -9.47 19.26 -8.52
CA TRP A 310 -8.78 19.60 -9.78
C TRP A 310 -7.25 19.52 -9.68
N LEU A 311 -6.71 19.83 -8.51
CA LEU A 311 -5.28 19.82 -8.26
C LEU A 311 -4.73 18.39 -8.11
N SER A 312 -5.56 17.43 -7.73
CA SER A 312 -5.14 16.03 -7.59
C SER A 312 -4.59 15.48 -8.91
N ALA A 313 -5.19 15.86 -10.05
CA ALA A 313 -4.70 15.51 -11.38
C ALA A 313 -3.33 16.12 -11.69
N LEU A 314 -3.01 17.29 -11.13
CA LEU A 314 -1.70 17.93 -11.26
C LEU A 314 -0.69 17.29 -10.30
N SER A 315 -1.10 16.95 -9.09
CA SER A 315 -0.22 16.37 -8.09
C SER A 315 0.17 14.92 -8.41
N ASP A 316 -0.66 14.16 -9.11
CA ASP A 316 -0.49 12.71 -9.34
C ASP A 316 0.20 12.37 -10.68
N PHE A 317 1.29 13.05 -11.02
CA PHE A 317 2.01 12.79 -12.27
C PHE A 317 2.87 11.52 -12.26
N GLY A 318 3.14 10.92 -11.10
CA GLY A 318 4.02 9.75 -11.00
C GLY A 318 5.50 10.04 -11.28
N GLU A 319 5.91 11.30 -11.21
CA GLU A 319 7.28 11.78 -11.42
C GLU A 319 7.79 12.54 -10.19
N ASP A 320 9.11 12.74 -10.12
CA ASP A 320 9.75 13.50 -9.04
C ASP A 320 9.59 15.00 -9.27
N PHE A 321 8.56 15.58 -8.67
CA PHE A 321 8.39 17.03 -8.60
C PHE A 321 7.76 17.44 -7.28
N ASP A 322 8.10 18.64 -6.83
CA ASP A 322 7.53 19.26 -5.66
C ASP A 322 6.51 20.32 -6.11
N LEU A 323 5.44 20.50 -5.32
CA LEU A 323 4.37 21.45 -5.59
C LEU A 323 4.22 22.38 -4.39
N ASP A 324 4.18 23.67 -4.66
CA ASP A 324 4.07 24.72 -3.66
C ASP A 324 2.83 25.57 -3.94
N LEU A 325 1.91 25.62 -2.97
CA LEU A 325 0.64 26.33 -3.04
C LEU A 325 0.62 27.40 -1.96
N TYR A 326 0.54 28.65 -2.37
CA TYR A 326 0.51 29.80 -1.47
C TYR A 326 -0.90 30.39 -1.41
N PHE A 327 -1.39 30.63 -0.22
CA PHE A 327 -2.68 31.21 0.05
C PHE A 327 -2.53 32.37 1.02
N GLN A 328 -3.09 33.51 0.64
CA GLN A 328 -3.16 34.69 1.49
C GLN A 328 -4.58 35.22 1.49
N LYS A 329 -5.19 35.37 2.66
CA LYS A 329 -6.50 35.99 2.80
C LYS A 329 -6.39 37.49 2.52
N GLY A 330 -7.16 37.96 1.54
CA GLY A 330 -7.21 39.37 1.17
C GLY A 330 -8.22 40.17 1.99
N ASP A 331 -8.12 41.50 1.94
CA ASP A 331 -9.16 42.36 2.48
C ASP A 331 -10.43 42.30 1.61
N THR A 332 -11.37 41.44 2.03
CA THR A 332 -12.64 41.23 1.31
C THR A 332 -13.43 42.50 1.14
N ALA A 333 -13.43 43.41 2.16
CA ALA A 333 -14.17 44.66 2.09
C ALA A 333 -13.54 45.63 1.06
N GLN A 334 -12.23 45.76 1.03
CA GLN A 334 -11.51 46.54 0.02
C GLN A 334 -11.74 46.01 -1.39
N LYS A 335 -11.57 44.73 -1.60
CA LYS A 335 -11.78 44.07 -2.91
C LYS A 335 -13.21 44.21 -3.41
N LEU A 336 -14.19 44.11 -2.50
CA LEU A 336 -15.61 44.37 -2.87
C LEU A 336 -15.85 45.81 -3.30
N ARG A 337 -15.20 46.81 -2.66
CA ARG A 337 -15.24 48.22 -3.11
C ARG A 337 -14.62 48.38 -4.47
N ASP A 338 -13.47 47.79 -4.73
CA ASP A 338 -12.76 47.82 -6.00
C ASP A 338 -13.58 47.20 -7.14
N ILE A 339 -14.20 46.03 -6.88
CA ILE A 339 -15.07 45.36 -7.85
C ILE A 339 -16.28 46.25 -8.18
N ARG A 340 -16.97 46.76 -7.14
CA ARG A 340 -18.13 47.67 -7.33
C ARG A 340 -17.77 48.91 -8.09
N GLY A 341 -16.57 49.48 -7.90
CA GLY A 341 -16.10 50.64 -8.66
C GLY A 341 -15.78 50.36 -10.12
N LYS A 342 -15.34 49.14 -10.46
CA LYS A 342 -14.99 48.77 -11.83
C LYS A 342 -16.13 48.15 -12.62
N LEU A 343 -17.18 47.62 -11.98
CA LEU A 343 -18.31 46.95 -12.59
C LEU A 343 -19.03 47.81 -13.67
N PRO A 344 -19.30 49.13 -13.48
CA PRO A 344 -19.97 49.91 -14.48
C PRO A 344 -19.16 50.07 -15.79
N ALA A 345 -17.83 50.20 -15.66
CA ALA A 345 -16.95 50.28 -16.85
C ALA A 345 -16.91 48.92 -17.58
N SER A 346 -16.81 47.80 -16.83
CA SER A 346 -16.82 46.46 -17.41
C SER A 346 -18.15 46.10 -18.08
N SER A 347 -19.28 46.54 -17.54
CA SER A 347 -20.60 46.39 -18.16
C SER A 347 -20.67 47.14 -19.50
N TYR A 348 -20.25 48.42 -19.50
CA TYR A 348 -20.20 49.21 -20.70
C TYR A 348 -19.32 48.57 -21.78
N ASP A 349 -18.13 48.12 -21.43
CA ASP A 349 -17.21 47.42 -22.32
C ASP A 349 -17.77 46.11 -22.88
N ALA A 350 -18.46 45.34 -22.03
CA ALA A 350 -19.07 44.05 -22.42
C ALA A 350 -20.26 44.23 -23.39
N GLU A 351 -21.02 45.32 -23.23
CA GLU A 351 -22.19 45.66 -24.06
C GLU A 351 -21.81 46.34 -25.38
N HIS A 352 -20.75 47.14 -25.40
CA HIS A 352 -20.39 48.00 -26.56
C HIS A 352 -19.19 47.49 -27.35
N THR A 353 -18.64 46.27 -27.00
CA THR A 353 -17.59 45.64 -27.79
C THR A 353 -18.21 44.94 -29.00
N ASP A 354 -17.73 45.25 -30.21
CA ASP A 354 -18.20 44.66 -31.47
C ASP A 354 -18.09 43.13 -31.41
N GLU A 355 -19.12 42.36 -31.69
CA GLU A 355 -19.18 40.90 -31.62
C GLU A 355 -18.11 40.20 -32.47
N SER A 356 -17.61 40.89 -33.51
CA SER A 356 -16.54 40.45 -34.38
C SER A 356 -15.13 40.65 -33.77
N ALA A 357 -15.01 41.38 -32.67
CA ALA A 357 -13.71 41.62 -32.03
C ALA A 357 -13.23 40.37 -31.27
N MET A 358 -11.98 39.99 -31.52
CA MET A 358 -11.36 38.81 -30.88
C MET A 358 -11.38 38.86 -29.34
N SER A 359 -11.54 40.06 -28.75
CA SER A 359 -11.62 40.31 -27.30
C SER A 359 -13.04 40.37 -26.73
N ALA A 360 -14.09 40.26 -27.56
CA ALA A 360 -15.47 40.40 -27.08
C ALA A 360 -15.86 39.30 -26.07
N GLY A 361 -15.45 38.06 -26.34
CA GLY A 361 -15.66 36.92 -25.42
C GLY A 361 -14.92 37.08 -24.07
N GLU A 362 -13.70 37.58 -24.12
CA GLU A 362 -12.88 37.83 -22.90
C GLU A 362 -13.50 38.94 -22.03
N LYS A 363 -13.99 40.03 -22.61
CA LYS A 363 -14.62 41.12 -21.87
C LYS A 363 -15.96 40.71 -21.23
N ARG A 364 -16.79 39.93 -21.94
CA ARG A 364 -18.02 39.36 -21.39
C ARG A 364 -17.74 38.39 -20.28
N GLY A 365 -16.73 37.51 -20.44
CA GLY A 365 -16.28 36.61 -19.39
C GLY A 365 -15.81 37.33 -18.14
N ALA A 366 -14.99 38.36 -18.30
CA ALA A 366 -14.48 39.15 -17.17
C ALA A 366 -15.61 39.88 -16.40
N TYR A 367 -16.63 40.38 -17.11
CA TYR A 367 -17.80 40.96 -16.47
C TYR A 367 -18.61 39.93 -15.68
N THR A 368 -18.86 38.78 -16.27
CA THR A 368 -19.56 37.67 -15.59
C THR A 368 -18.82 37.19 -14.33
N ASP A 369 -17.51 37.04 -14.41
CA ASP A 369 -16.66 36.69 -13.27
C ASP A 369 -16.71 37.75 -12.17
N ALA A 370 -16.67 39.06 -12.56
CA ALA A 370 -16.77 40.16 -11.59
C ALA A 370 -18.12 40.22 -10.88
N MET A 371 -19.22 39.94 -11.60
CA MET A 371 -20.57 39.86 -11.03
C MET A 371 -20.69 38.71 -10.05
N TYR A 372 -20.22 37.50 -10.44
CA TYR A 372 -20.22 36.37 -9.56
C TYR A 372 -19.40 36.64 -8.31
N LEU A 373 -18.20 37.17 -8.43
CA LEU A 373 -17.34 37.51 -7.32
C LEU A 373 -18.00 38.50 -6.36
N LYS A 374 -18.67 39.53 -6.91
CA LYS A 374 -19.42 40.50 -6.11
C LYS A 374 -20.53 39.82 -5.28
N ASP A 375 -21.29 38.91 -5.93
CA ASP A 375 -22.40 38.23 -5.29
C ASP A 375 -21.93 37.20 -4.25
N ALA A 376 -20.86 36.45 -4.53
CA ALA A 376 -20.22 35.55 -3.58
C ALA A 376 -19.74 36.27 -2.31
N LEU A 377 -19.02 37.39 -2.48
CA LEU A 377 -18.49 38.17 -1.36
C LEU A 377 -19.55 38.94 -0.58
N SER A 378 -20.62 39.45 -1.25
CA SER A 378 -21.64 40.29 -0.61
C SER A 378 -22.83 39.52 -0.04
N THR A 379 -23.20 38.37 -0.66
CA THR A 379 -24.43 37.64 -0.35
C THR A 379 -24.14 36.31 0.34
N ASN A 380 -23.11 35.58 -0.14
CA ASN A 380 -22.81 34.27 0.37
C ASN A 380 -21.79 34.26 1.53
N GLY A 381 -21.29 35.46 1.91
CA GLY A 381 -20.34 35.61 3.03
C GLY A 381 -19.00 34.91 2.81
N GLU A 382 -18.58 34.79 1.54
CA GLU A 382 -17.27 34.25 1.20
C GLU A 382 -16.16 35.28 1.46
N ASP A 383 -14.98 34.74 1.77
CA ASP A 383 -13.74 35.51 1.86
C ASP A 383 -13.00 35.44 0.52
N ILE A 384 -12.17 36.43 0.24
CA ILE A 384 -11.27 36.45 -0.92
C ILE A 384 -9.87 36.01 -0.48
N TYR A 385 -9.24 35.20 -1.31
CA TYR A 385 -7.86 34.74 -1.16
C TYR A 385 -7.05 35.07 -2.42
N GLU A 386 -5.77 35.31 -2.22
CA GLU A 386 -4.77 35.34 -3.29
C GLU A 386 -4.06 34.00 -3.31
N MET A 387 -4.14 33.29 -4.43
CA MET A 387 -3.54 31.99 -4.64
C MET A 387 -2.41 32.05 -5.65
N SER A 388 -1.32 31.34 -5.37
CA SER A 388 -0.21 31.13 -6.30
C SER A 388 0.23 29.67 -6.29
N VAL A 389 0.69 29.17 -7.45
CA VAL A 389 1.14 27.78 -7.59
C VAL A 389 2.50 27.73 -8.27
N CYS A 390 3.46 27.07 -7.64
CA CYS A 390 4.79 26.83 -8.18
C CYS A 390 5.09 25.32 -8.20
N LEU A 391 5.92 24.89 -9.13
CA LEU A 391 6.39 23.50 -9.24
C LEU A 391 7.91 23.49 -9.33
N THR A 392 8.52 22.45 -8.77
CA THR A 392 9.97 22.25 -8.84
C THR A 392 10.26 20.81 -9.25
N THR A 393 11.13 20.61 -10.25
CA THR A 393 11.64 19.30 -10.61
C THR A 393 13.15 19.27 -10.55
N SER A 394 13.72 18.09 -10.25
CA SER A 394 15.16 17.91 -10.14
C SER A 394 15.59 16.59 -10.76
N ALA A 395 16.76 16.54 -11.38
CA ALA A 395 17.32 15.33 -11.99
C ALA A 395 18.83 15.25 -11.78
N ILE A 396 19.39 14.03 -11.86
CA ILE A 396 20.83 13.80 -11.71
C ILE A 396 21.59 14.22 -12.97
N THR A 397 20.95 14.05 -14.13
CA THR A 397 21.55 14.41 -15.42
C THR A 397 20.70 15.46 -16.14
N TYR A 398 21.39 16.28 -16.95
CA TYR A 398 20.69 17.28 -17.78
C TYR A 398 19.65 16.63 -18.73
N LYS A 399 20.00 15.46 -19.31
CA LYS A 399 19.09 14.74 -20.21
C LYS A 399 17.79 14.33 -19.50
N GLU A 400 17.91 13.79 -18.29
CA GLU A 400 16.75 13.41 -17.47
C GLU A 400 15.92 14.65 -17.10
N LEU A 401 16.55 15.78 -16.78
CA LEU A 401 15.84 17.03 -16.53
C LEU A 401 14.99 17.45 -17.73
N GLU A 402 15.57 17.42 -18.94
CA GLU A 402 14.84 17.78 -20.17
C GLU A 402 13.68 16.80 -20.47
N GLU A 403 13.85 15.52 -20.20
CA GLU A 403 12.79 14.52 -20.31
C GLU A 403 11.63 14.85 -19.33
N ARG A 404 11.92 15.17 -18.08
CA ARG A 404 10.94 15.60 -17.07
C ARG A 404 10.26 16.92 -17.43
N LYS A 405 11.00 17.90 -17.91
CA LYS A 405 10.45 19.16 -18.42
C LYS A 405 9.48 18.95 -19.59
N ALA A 406 9.87 18.09 -20.53
CA ALA A 406 8.99 17.73 -21.65
C ALA A 406 7.71 17.02 -21.18
N PHE A 407 7.81 16.15 -20.21
CA PHE A 407 6.68 15.49 -19.58
C PHE A 407 5.73 16.48 -18.89
N ILE A 408 6.26 17.42 -18.08
CA ILE A 408 5.46 18.46 -17.42
C ILE A 408 4.71 19.29 -18.47
N LYS A 409 5.38 19.72 -19.55
CA LYS A 409 4.77 20.49 -20.65
C LYS A 409 3.67 19.70 -21.35
N LYS A 410 3.88 18.41 -21.62
CA LYS A 410 2.86 17.54 -22.21
C LYS A 410 1.64 17.43 -21.29
N ARG A 411 1.86 17.21 -20.00
CA ARG A 411 0.79 17.07 -19.02
C ARG A 411 0.01 18.35 -18.81
N SER A 412 0.69 19.50 -18.85
CA SER A 412 0.09 20.84 -18.88
C SER A 412 -0.96 20.96 -19.99
N LEU A 413 -0.63 20.50 -21.19
CA LEU A 413 -1.55 20.52 -22.33
C LEU A 413 -2.74 19.55 -22.13
N GLU A 414 -2.50 18.36 -21.63
CA GLU A 414 -3.54 17.35 -21.37
C GLU A 414 -4.56 17.84 -20.33
N LEU A 415 -4.11 18.56 -19.31
CA LEU A 415 -4.95 19.11 -18.25
C LEU A 415 -5.54 20.48 -18.58
N ASN A 416 -5.11 21.09 -19.68
CA ASN A 416 -5.45 22.48 -20.04
C ASN A 416 -5.09 23.50 -18.93
N ILE A 417 -3.96 23.25 -18.22
CA ILE A 417 -3.41 24.13 -17.18
C ILE A 417 -2.09 24.68 -17.72
N PRO A 418 -1.97 25.97 -18.04
CA PRO A 418 -0.73 26.53 -18.54
C PRO A 418 0.34 26.53 -17.44
N ILE A 419 1.44 25.83 -17.67
CA ILE A 419 2.61 25.80 -16.78
C ILE A 419 3.77 26.46 -17.51
N MET A 420 4.37 27.48 -16.92
CA MET A 420 5.47 28.24 -17.47
C MET A 420 6.76 28.02 -16.69
N GLU A 421 7.89 27.99 -17.39
CA GLU A 421 9.21 27.83 -16.84
C GLU A 421 9.74 29.17 -16.28
N CYS A 422 10.37 29.14 -15.09
CA CYS A 422 10.98 30.32 -14.46
C CYS A 422 12.28 30.74 -15.17
N ARG A 423 12.18 31.14 -16.43
CA ARG A 423 13.31 31.47 -17.27
C ARG A 423 13.97 32.75 -16.83
N ARG A 424 15.29 32.72 -16.53
CA ARG A 424 16.10 33.84 -16.04
C ARG A 424 15.72 34.38 -14.65
N PHE A 425 14.98 33.63 -13.86
CA PHE A 425 14.68 33.97 -12.46
C PHE A 425 14.55 32.70 -11.60
N GLN A 426 15.46 31.73 -11.86
CA GLN A 426 15.58 30.51 -11.07
C GLN A 426 15.97 30.80 -9.63
N GLU A 427 16.75 31.86 -9.38
CA GLU A 427 17.16 32.29 -8.05
C GLU A 427 15.95 32.74 -7.22
N GLU A 428 15.13 33.65 -7.77
CA GLU A 428 13.90 34.11 -7.08
C GLU A 428 12.91 32.95 -6.83
N ALA A 429 12.84 32.00 -7.78
CA ALA A 429 12.00 30.82 -7.63
C ALA A 429 12.54 29.89 -6.54
N PHE A 430 13.85 29.71 -6.44
CA PHE A 430 14.48 28.94 -5.38
C PHE A 430 14.17 29.50 -3.99
N PHE A 431 14.32 30.82 -3.78
CA PHE A 431 13.96 31.44 -2.50
C PHE A 431 12.46 31.36 -2.21
N SER A 432 11.64 31.48 -3.24
CA SER A 432 10.19 31.38 -3.09
C SER A 432 9.72 29.96 -2.72
N THR A 433 10.35 28.90 -3.22
CA THR A 433 9.93 27.51 -2.99
C THR A 433 10.57 26.87 -1.74
N GLY A 434 11.01 27.68 -0.77
CA GLY A 434 11.49 27.23 0.55
C GLY A 434 10.36 26.87 1.51
N PHE A 435 10.58 27.12 2.79
CA PHE A 435 9.59 26.85 3.86
C PHE A 435 8.94 28.14 4.43
N GLY A 436 8.96 29.24 3.68
CA GLY A 436 8.24 30.45 4.01
C GLY A 436 6.82 30.42 3.48
N VAL A 437 6.01 31.40 3.89
CA VAL A 437 4.62 31.55 3.47
C VAL A 437 4.45 32.62 2.38
N GLU A 438 5.53 33.30 1.98
CA GLU A 438 5.51 34.38 1.01
C GLU A 438 6.37 34.07 -0.21
N LEU A 439 5.92 34.51 -1.37
CA LEU A 439 6.68 34.50 -2.61
C LEU A 439 7.51 35.78 -2.74
N THR A 440 8.60 35.72 -3.50
CA THR A 440 9.27 36.95 -3.94
C THR A 440 8.32 37.83 -4.74
N PRO A 441 8.41 39.18 -4.66
CA PRO A 441 7.47 40.08 -5.33
C PRO A 441 7.33 39.86 -6.83
N LYS A 442 8.42 39.47 -7.50
CA LYS A 442 8.42 39.15 -8.92
C LYS A 442 7.57 37.94 -9.24
N LEU A 443 7.75 36.86 -8.50
CA LEU A 443 7.02 35.60 -8.71
C LEU A 443 5.55 35.77 -8.32
N PHE A 444 5.28 36.45 -7.21
CA PHE A 444 3.92 36.77 -6.77
C PHE A 444 3.14 37.51 -7.88
N ASN A 445 3.71 38.55 -8.48
CA ASN A 445 3.07 39.33 -9.53
C ASN A 445 2.73 38.51 -10.79
N LEU A 446 3.48 37.44 -11.08
CA LEU A 446 3.24 36.58 -12.23
C LEU A 446 2.20 35.47 -11.93
N THR A 447 2.07 35.05 -10.67
CA THR A 447 1.34 33.83 -10.31
C THR A 447 0.04 34.07 -9.60
N HIS A 448 -0.12 35.18 -8.85
CA HIS A 448 -1.28 35.35 -7.98
C HIS A 448 -2.57 35.53 -8.75
N ARG A 449 -3.64 34.96 -8.22
CA ARG A 449 -5.02 35.18 -8.65
C ARG A 449 -5.94 35.31 -7.43
N ASN A 450 -6.90 36.24 -7.52
CA ASN A 450 -7.96 36.33 -6.55
C ASN A 450 -8.96 35.20 -6.75
N ILE A 451 -9.23 34.43 -5.70
CA ILE A 451 -10.19 33.32 -5.70
C ILE A 451 -11.06 33.39 -4.44
N THR A 452 -12.20 32.74 -4.45
CA THR A 452 -13.11 32.70 -3.30
C THR A 452 -12.76 31.55 -2.34
N SER A 453 -13.28 31.59 -1.12
CA SER A 453 -13.16 30.51 -0.14
C SER A 453 -13.62 29.15 -0.68
N THR A 454 -14.71 29.15 -1.50
CA THR A 454 -15.19 27.92 -2.17
C THR A 454 -14.13 27.35 -3.11
N THR A 455 -13.45 28.20 -3.90
CA THR A 455 -12.39 27.76 -4.80
C THR A 455 -11.17 27.25 -4.05
N VAL A 456 -10.82 27.89 -2.91
CA VAL A 456 -9.75 27.37 -2.02
C VAL A 456 -10.13 25.98 -1.50
N ALA A 457 -11.37 25.80 -1.05
CA ALA A 457 -11.84 24.51 -0.54
C ALA A 457 -11.82 23.44 -1.64
N ALA A 458 -12.25 23.76 -2.86
CA ALA A 458 -12.18 22.86 -4.01
C ALA A 458 -10.73 22.49 -4.42
N THR A 459 -9.75 23.27 -3.99
CA THR A 459 -8.33 23.02 -4.23
C THR A 459 -7.74 22.00 -3.24
N TYR A 460 -8.52 21.45 -2.33
CA TYR A 460 -8.05 20.52 -1.27
C TYR A 460 -6.93 19.60 -1.78
N PRO A 461 -5.67 19.77 -1.31
CA PRO A 461 -4.51 19.13 -1.94
C PRO A 461 -4.02 17.87 -1.22
N PHE A 462 -4.56 17.59 -0.02
CA PHE A 462 -4.10 16.46 0.82
C PHE A 462 -4.71 15.15 0.35
N THR A 463 -4.56 14.87 -0.93
CA THR A 463 -5.12 13.70 -1.58
C THR A 463 -4.02 12.70 -1.91
N ALA A 464 -4.23 11.45 -1.52
CA ALA A 464 -3.36 10.35 -1.92
C ALA A 464 -4.17 9.26 -2.61
N PHE A 465 -3.50 8.52 -3.45
CA PHE A 465 -4.02 7.33 -4.07
C PHE A 465 -3.00 6.20 -3.85
N LEU A 466 -2.75 5.88 -2.56
CA LEU A 466 -1.70 4.98 -2.12
C LEU A 466 -2.32 3.82 -1.33
N LEU A 467 -1.89 2.60 -1.65
CA LEU A 467 -2.09 1.42 -0.83
C LEU A 467 -0.72 0.83 -0.50
N ARG A 468 -0.30 0.95 0.75
CA ARG A 468 1.03 0.56 1.21
C ARG A 468 0.98 0.04 2.63
N ASP A 469 0.68 -1.24 2.77
CA ASP A 469 0.74 -1.89 4.06
C ASP A 469 2.20 -2.17 4.43
N PRO A 470 2.66 -1.92 5.66
CA PRO A 470 4.07 -2.00 6.05
C PRO A 470 4.71 -3.38 5.79
N GLU A 471 3.99 -4.46 6.07
CA GLU A 471 4.43 -5.84 5.81
C GLU A 471 3.87 -6.41 4.49
N GLY A 472 3.38 -5.53 3.61
CA GLY A 472 2.68 -5.92 2.40
C GLY A 472 3.56 -6.59 1.35
N ILE A 473 2.92 -7.44 0.54
CA ILE A 473 3.51 -7.95 -0.70
C ILE A 473 3.25 -6.95 -1.83
N SER A 474 4.21 -6.79 -2.73
CA SER A 474 4.01 -5.97 -3.93
C SER A 474 3.04 -6.66 -4.89
N LEU A 475 2.05 -5.94 -5.40
CA LEU A 475 1.20 -6.41 -6.50
C LEU A 475 1.61 -5.82 -7.86
N GLY A 476 2.27 -4.68 -7.86
CA GLY A 476 2.62 -3.92 -9.06
C GLY A 476 2.45 -2.42 -8.82
N TYR A 477 2.02 -1.69 -9.83
CA TYR A 477 1.93 -0.24 -9.78
C TYR A 477 0.52 0.26 -10.00
N ASN A 478 0.16 1.33 -9.28
CA ASN A 478 -1.04 2.10 -9.56
C ASN A 478 -0.92 2.71 -10.97
N MET A 479 -1.92 2.46 -11.81
CA MET A 479 -1.93 2.96 -13.20
C MET A 479 -2.09 4.46 -13.30
N SER A 480 -2.60 5.13 -12.26
CA SER A 480 -2.83 6.57 -12.26
C SER A 480 -1.56 7.36 -11.94
N ASN A 481 -0.81 6.94 -10.90
CA ASN A 481 0.32 7.70 -10.38
C ASN A 481 1.63 6.90 -10.27
N ARG A 482 1.68 5.68 -10.81
CA ARG A 482 2.82 4.75 -10.78
C ARG A 482 3.36 4.45 -9.36
N SER A 483 2.58 4.71 -8.32
CA SER A 483 2.97 4.31 -6.98
C SER A 483 2.97 2.79 -6.84
N LEU A 484 3.92 2.27 -6.05
CA LEU A 484 3.97 0.84 -5.73
C LEU A 484 2.77 0.46 -4.87
N ILE A 485 2.08 -0.60 -5.23
CA ILE A 485 0.98 -1.17 -4.46
C ILE A 485 1.52 -2.31 -3.59
N MET A 486 1.42 -2.10 -2.29
CA MET A 486 1.83 -3.07 -1.26
C MET A 486 0.61 -3.43 -0.43
N ILE A 487 0.26 -4.71 -0.37
CA ILE A 487 -0.89 -5.20 0.39
C ILE A 487 -0.48 -6.34 1.34
N ASP A 488 -0.78 -6.19 2.62
CA ASP A 488 -0.76 -7.31 3.59
C ASP A 488 -2.18 -7.76 3.88
N PRO A 489 -2.64 -8.86 3.28
CA PRO A 489 -4.00 -9.33 3.54
C PRO A 489 -4.25 -9.70 4.99
N PHE A 490 -3.21 -9.94 5.78
CA PHE A 490 -3.29 -10.29 7.20
C PHE A 490 -3.22 -9.07 8.13
N ASP A 491 -3.13 -7.86 7.59
CA ASP A 491 -3.14 -6.65 8.41
C ASP A 491 -4.48 -6.49 9.15
N LYS A 492 -4.38 -5.97 10.38
CA LYS A 492 -5.53 -5.85 11.30
C LYS A 492 -6.62 -4.89 10.84
N HIS A 493 -6.28 -3.93 9.97
CA HIS A 493 -7.28 -2.99 9.44
C HIS A 493 -8.22 -3.63 8.43
N TYR A 494 -7.85 -4.77 7.82
CA TYR A 494 -8.74 -5.53 6.96
C TYR A 494 -9.67 -6.45 7.76
N SER A 495 -10.89 -6.58 7.28
CA SER A 495 -11.88 -7.45 7.92
C SER A 495 -11.48 -8.93 7.91
N ASN A 496 -10.76 -9.36 6.87
CA ASN A 496 -10.21 -10.71 6.69
C ASN A 496 -9.14 -10.72 5.59
N ALA A 497 -8.41 -11.84 5.46
CA ALA A 497 -7.36 -12.04 4.46
C ALA A 497 -7.86 -12.68 3.14
N ASN A 498 -9.15 -12.69 2.88
CA ASN A 498 -9.69 -13.39 1.72
C ASN A 498 -9.60 -12.56 0.44
N PHE A 499 -9.34 -13.26 -0.67
CA PHE A 499 -9.27 -12.70 -2.02
C PHE A 499 -10.26 -13.34 -2.99
N CYS A 500 -10.83 -12.54 -3.87
CA CYS A 500 -11.53 -13.00 -5.07
C CYS A 500 -10.88 -12.42 -6.33
N LEU A 501 -10.50 -13.28 -7.28
CA LEU A 501 -9.93 -12.91 -8.57
C LEU A 501 -10.91 -13.21 -9.68
N TYR A 502 -11.40 -12.18 -10.34
CA TYR A 502 -12.34 -12.28 -11.44
C TYR A 502 -11.73 -11.80 -12.76
N GLY A 503 -12.02 -12.45 -13.85
CA GLY A 503 -11.53 -11.98 -15.15
C GLY A 503 -11.77 -12.98 -16.28
N ALA A 504 -11.91 -12.49 -17.48
CA ALA A 504 -12.06 -13.31 -18.67
C ALA A 504 -10.84 -14.24 -18.91
N PRO A 505 -10.97 -15.30 -19.70
CA PRO A 505 -9.83 -16.14 -20.08
C PRO A 505 -8.70 -15.34 -20.71
N GLY A 506 -7.45 -15.67 -20.35
CA GLY A 506 -6.25 -15.00 -20.90
C GLY A 506 -5.94 -13.62 -20.33
N ARG A 507 -6.70 -13.11 -19.35
CA ARG A 507 -6.47 -11.79 -18.73
C ARG A 507 -5.44 -11.80 -17.59
N GLY A 508 -4.91 -12.96 -17.19
CA GLY A 508 -3.83 -13.07 -16.20
C GLY A 508 -4.25 -13.52 -14.80
N LYS A 509 -5.40 -14.20 -14.64
CA LYS A 509 -5.86 -14.72 -13.32
C LYS A 509 -4.85 -15.67 -12.67
N SER A 510 -4.46 -16.77 -13.36
CA SER A 510 -3.49 -17.73 -12.83
C SER A 510 -2.14 -17.06 -12.56
N PHE A 511 -1.75 -16.07 -13.40
CA PHE A 511 -0.55 -15.25 -13.14
C PHE A 511 -0.66 -14.45 -11.83
N ALA A 512 -1.78 -13.76 -11.59
CA ALA A 512 -2.01 -13.01 -10.37
C ALA A 512 -2.06 -13.93 -9.13
N LEU A 513 -2.71 -15.08 -9.24
CA LEU A 513 -2.77 -16.08 -8.18
C LEU A 513 -1.35 -16.61 -7.85
N MET A 514 -0.55 -16.96 -8.85
CA MET A 514 0.83 -17.40 -8.66
C MET A 514 1.70 -16.30 -8.04
N LEU A 515 1.54 -15.06 -8.47
CA LEU A 515 2.28 -13.91 -7.93
C LEU A 515 1.95 -13.69 -6.45
N ILE A 516 0.69 -13.67 -6.09
CA ILE A 516 0.25 -13.45 -4.69
C ILE A 516 0.75 -14.58 -3.79
N THR A 517 0.50 -15.84 -4.17
CA THR A 517 0.90 -17.01 -3.37
C THR A 517 2.42 -17.12 -3.22
N SER A 518 3.18 -16.82 -4.27
CA SER A 518 4.64 -16.85 -4.21
C SER A 518 5.20 -15.75 -3.30
N ARG A 519 4.68 -14.53 -3.39
CA ARG A 519 5.14 -13.40 -2.58
C ARG A 519 4.72 -13.54 -1.11
N LEU A 520 3.51 -14.04 -0.85
CA LEU A 520 3.11 -14.42 0.51
C LEU A 520 4.02 -15.52 1.09
N ARG A 521 4.43 -16.49 0.27
CA ARG A 521 5.42 -17.49 0.69
C ARG A 521 6.78 -16.87 0.98
N CYS A 522 7.20 -15.87 0.22
CA CYS A 522 8.42 -15.10 0.50
C CYS A 522 8.35 -14.31 1.83
N HIS A 523 7.15 -14.03 2.34
CA HIS A 523 6.91 -13.45 3.67
C HIS A 523 6.68 -14.52 4.76
N GLY A 524 6.98 -15.78 4.48
CA GLY A 524 6.95 -16.86 5.47
C GLY A 524 5.62 -17.61 5.59
N SER A 525 4.54 -17.17 4.91
CA SER A 525 3.24 -17.83 5.01
C SER A 525 3.20 -19.20 4.32
N GLN A 526 2.37 -20.10 4.82
CA GLN A 526 2.11 -21.41 4.22
C GLN A 526 1.05 -21.29 3.12
N GLN A 527 1.27 -21.99 2.00
CA GLN A 527 0.41 -21.93 0.82
C GLN A 527 -0.18 -23.29 0.50
N PHE A 528 -1.49 -23.36 0.33
CA PHE A 528 -2.23 -24.53 -0.15
C PHE A 528 -2.94 -24.17 -1.44
N ILE A 529 -2.50 -24.72 -2.56
CA ILE A 529 -3.03 -24.39 -3.89
C ILE A 529 -3.77 -25.59 -4.46
N LEU A 530 -5.06 -25.44 -4.75
CA LEU A 530 -5.88 -26.43 -5.41
C LEU A 530 -6.01 -26.04 -6.89
N ALA A 531 -5.50 -26.91 -7.76
CA ALA A 531 -5.49 -26.71 -9.22
C ALA A 531 -6.33 -27.81 -9.93
N PRO A 532 -7.66 -27.65 -10.02
CA PRO A 532 -8.54 -28.63 -10.69
C PRO A 532 -8.38 -28.66 -12.21
N GLU A 533 -7.83 -27.61 -12.77
CA GLU A 533 -7.40 -27.52 -14.18
C GLU A 533 -5.99 -26.94 -14.25
N LYS A 534 -5.31 -27.16 -15.36
CA LYS A 534 -4.00 -26.54 -15.63
C LYS A 534 -2.95 -26.74 -14.54
N GLN A 535 -3.01 -27.87 -13.83
CA GLN A 535 -2.03 -28.17 -12.78
C GLN A 535 -0.59 -28.02 -13.24
N HIS A 536 -0.35 -28.21 -14.55
CA HIS A 536 0.96 -28.06 -15.19
C HIS A 536 1.52 -26.63 -15.10
N GLU A 537 0.66 -25.59 -14.95
CA GLU A 537 1.10 -24.20 -14.77
C GLU A 537 1.76 -23.97 -13.41
N PHE A 538 1.34 -24.70 -12.37
CA PHE A 538 1.83 -24.55 -10.99
C PHE A 538 3.06 -25.41 -10.67
N ILE A 539 3.32 -26.48 -11.42
CA ILE A 539 4.42 -27.41 -11.13
C ILE A 539 5.80 -26.73 -11.11
N PRO A 540 6.19 -25.89 -12.11
CA PRO A 540 7.50 -25.25 -12.10
C PRO A 540 7.71 -24.35 -10.87
N LEU A 541 6.67 -23.60 -10.49
CA LEU A 541 6.70 -22.73 -9.33
C LEU A 541 6.82 -23.53 -8.03
N CYS A 542 6.03 -24.58 -7.87
CA CYS A 542 6.08 -25.47 -6.72
C CYS A 542 7.50 -26.04 -6.50
N LEU A 543 8.12 -26.55 -7.56
CA LEU A 543 9.48 -27.10 -7.50
C LEU A 543 10.53 -26.03 -7.19
N LYS A 544 10.36 -24.81 -7.72
CA LYS A 544 11.30 -23.70 -7.47
C LYS A 544 11.29 -23.23 -6.00
N PHE A 545 10.14 -23.33 -5.33
CA PHE A 545 10.04 -23.12 -3.87
C PHE A 545 10.48 -24.33 -3.02
N GLY A 546 10.87 -25.45 -3.65
CA GLY A 546 11.10 -26.70 -2.92
C GLY A 546 9.83 -27.28 -2.33
N GLY A 547 8.68 -26.90 -2.89
CA GLY A 547 7.36 -27.35 -2.48
C GLY A 547 7.07 -28.81 -2.82
N GLU A 548 5.93 -29.32 -2.36
CA GLU A 548 5.43 -30.65 -2.67
C GLU A 548 4.25 -30.55 -3.64
N PHE A 549 4.35 -31.23 -4.77
CA PHE A 549 3.26 -31.37 -5.73
C PHE A 549 2.58 -32.72 -5.55
N VAL A 550 1.32 -32.69 -5.17
CA VAL A 550 0.47 -33.86 -4.90
C VAL A 550 -0.45 -34.09 -6.08
N ASP A 551 -0.16 -35.09 -6.91
CA ASP A 551 -1.01 -35.49 -8.03
C ASP A 551 -2.10 -36.46 -7.55
N ILE A 552 -3.32 -35.99 -7.51
CA ILE A 552 -4.49 -36.83 -7.20
C ILE A 552 -5.08 -37.33 -8.53
N SER A 553 -4.68 -38.52 -8.90
CA SER A 553 -5.13 -39.17 -10.14
C SER A 553 -5.28 -40.67 -9.94
N PRO A 554 -6.07 -41.38 -10.80
CA PRO A 554 -6.23 -42.82 -10.69
C PRO A 554 -4.92 -43.63 -10.80
N ALA A 555 -3.91 -43.06 -11.45
CA ALA A 555 -2.59 -43.66 -11.64
C ALA A 555 -1.57 -43.20 -10.59
N SER A 556 -1.91 -42.25 -9.74
CA SER A 556 -0.98 -41.72 -8.74
C SER A 556 -0.65 -42.75 -7.67
N LYS A 557 0.61 -42.72 -7.22
CA LYS A 557 1.06 -43.43 -6.03
C LYS A 557 0.98 -42.58 -4.78
N GLN A 558 0.73 -41.27 -4.93
CA GLN A 558 0.57 -40.32 -3.82
C GLN A 558 -0.83 -40.48 -3.22
N ARG A 559 -0.92 -40.44 -1.90
CA ARG A 559 -2.15 -40.71 -1.16
C ARG A 559 -2.33 -39.71 -0.03
N ILE A 560 -3.57 -39.33 0.19
CA ILE A 560 -4.02 -38.57 1.37
C ILE A 560 -5.12 -39.40 1.99
N ASN A 561 -4.95 -39.80 3.23
CA ASN A 561 -5.91 -40.62 3.97
C ASN A 561 -7.01 -39.75 4.57
N LEU A 562 -8.27 -39.99 4.19
CA LEU A 562 -9.43 -39.29 4.76
C LEU A 562 -9.53 -39.50 6.30
N PHE A 563 -9.05 -40.63 6.77
CA PHE A 563 -9.21 -41.06 8.17
C PHE A 563 -8.05 -40.62 9.08
N ASP A 564 -7.11 -39.83 8.60
CA ASP A 564 -6.02 -39.31 9.42
C ASP A 564 -6.57 -38.32 10.46
N ILE A 565 -6.29 -38.57 11.74
CA ILE A 565 -6.48 -37.64 12.84
C ILE A 565 -5.13 -37.00 13.14
N ARG A 566 -5.10 -35.66 13.23
CA ARG A 566 -3.89 -34.89 13.50
C ARG A 566 -3.98 -34.17 14.83
N PRO A 567 -2.87 -34.12 15.59
CA PRO A 567 -2.82 -33.33 16.81
C PRO A 567 -3.01 -31.85 16.50
N LYS A 568 -3.56 -31.13 17.47
CA LYS A 568 -3.74 -29.67 17.41
C LYS A 568 -2.96 -29.05 18.59
N ASP A 569 -2.15 -28.03 18.31
CA ASP A 569 -1.36 -27.34 19.33
C ASP A 569 -2.23 -26.56 20.33
N ASN A 570 -3.41 -26.10 19.88
CA ASN A 570 -4.38 -25.42 20.73
C ASN A 570 -5.75 -26.09 20.58
N PRO A 571 -6.06 -27.11 21.42
CA PRO A 571 -7.35 -27.78 21.35
C PRO A 571 -8.49 -26.82 21.67
N GLU A 572 -9.58 -26.94 20.92
CA GLU A 572 -10.81 -26.18 21.20
C GLU A 572 -11.45 -26.70 22.48
N LEU A 573 -11.79 -25.79 23.37
CA LEU A 573 -12.45 -26.11 24.63
C LEU A 573 -13.98 -26.06 24.45
N GLU A 574 -14.65 -27.03 25.01
CA GLU A 574 -16.11 -27.10 25.06
C GLU A 574 -16.60 -26.98 26.52
N LEU A 575 -17.60 -26.14 26.72
CA LEU A 575 -18.22 -25.97 28.04
C LEU A 575 -19.17 -27.15 28.32
N ILE A 576 -18.87 -27.91 29.33
CA ILE A 576 -19.76 -29.04 29.76
C ILE A 576 -20.78 -28.58 30.80
N ALA A 577 -21.80 -29.42 31.00
CA ALA A 577 -22.99 -29.13 31.82
C ALA A 577 -22.69 -28.79 33.30
N ASP A 578 -21.53 -29.16 33.83
CA ASP A 578 -21.10 -28.85 35.18
C ASP A 578 -20.36 -27.49 35.29
N GLY A 579 -20.21 -26.75 34.16
CA GLY A 579 -19.52 -25.45 34.09
C GLY A 579 -18.01 -25.56 33.94
N SER A 580 -17.43 -26.75 33.80
CA SER A 580 -16.04 -26.95 33.45
C SER A 580 -15.82 -26.97 31.92
N TYR A 581 -14.56 -26.82 31.49
CA TYR A 581 -14.18 -26.92 30.07
C TYR A 581 -13.47 -28.26 29.83
N THR A 582 -13.83 -28.91 28.73
CA THR A 582 -13.14 -30.09 28.21
C THR A 582 -12.63 -29.83 26.81
N GLU A 583 -11.61 -30.55 26.39
CA GLU A 583 -11.13 -30.50 25.00
C GLU A 583 -12.13 -31.23 24.10
N LYS A 584 -12.43 -30.61 22.93
CA LYS A 584 -13.19 -31.30 21.91
C LYS A 584 -12.46 -32.54 21.43
N SER A 585 -13.18 -33.67 21.34
CA SER A 585 -12.60 -34.89 20.82
C SER A 585 -12.27 -34.77 19.32
N TRP A 586 -10.99 -34.99 18.98
CA TRP A 586 -10.53 -35.00 17.57
C TRP A 586 -11.14 -36.17 16.80
N LEU A 587 -11.42 -37.30 17.50
CA LEU A 587 -12.11 -38.45 16.91
C LEU A 587 -13.52 -38.07 16.45
N ILE A 588 -14.32 -37.43 17.32
CA ILE A 588 -15.68 -37.03 16.97
C ILE A 588 -15.69 -36.08 15.78
N GLU A 589 -14.83 -35.06 15.76
CA GLU A 589 -14.71 -34.17 14.61
C GLU A 589 -14.36 -34.93 13.32
N LYS A 590 -13.44 -35.90 13.38
CA LYS A 590 -13.06 -36.69 12.21
C LYS A 590 -14.20 -37.56 11.74
N VAL A 591 -14.96 -38.14 12.62
CA VAL A 591 -16.14 -38.96 12.28
C VAL A 591 -17.22 -38.10 11.61
N GLU A 592 -17.42 -36.85 12.07
CA GLU A 592 -18.26 -35.89 11.38
C GLU A 592 -17.78 -35.62 9.95
N SER A 593 -16.46 -35.43 9.76
CA SER A 593 -15.86 -35.24 8.42
C SER A 593 -16.12 -36.48 7.52
N VAL A 594 -16.01 -37.68 8.05
CA VAL A 594 -16.31 -38.92 7.30
C VAL A 594 -17.78 -38.99 6.91
N LYS A 595 -18.68 -38.65 7.84
CA LYS A 595 -20.14 -38.55 7.57
C LYS A 595 -20.46 -37.52 6.49
N MET A 596 -19.82 -36.37 6.55
CA MET A 596 -19.88 -35.33 5.52
C MET A 596 -19.39 -35.85 4.17
N PHE A 597 -18.22 -36.48 4.13
CA PHE A 597 -17.70 -37.10 2.90
C PHE A 597 -18.69 -38.06 2.26
N CYS A 598 -19.29 -38.95 3.05
CA CYS A 598 -20.33 -39.89 2.57
C CYS A 598 -21.56 -39.11 2.04
N SER A 599 -21.95 -38.02 2.69
CA SER A 599 -23.04 -37.17 2.27
C SER A 599 -22.76 -36.42 0.96
N TYR A 600 -21.50 -36.04 0.72
CA TYR A 600 -21.07 -35.48 -0.57
C TYR A 600 -21.13 -36.51 -1.70
N LEU A 601 -20.67 -37.71 -1.38
CA LEU A 601 -20.66 -38.78 -2.37
C LEU A 601 -22.08 -39.29 -2.72
N MET A 602 -22.96 -39.24 -1.73
CA MET A 602 -24.33 -39.73 -1.81
C MET A 602 -25.32 -38.72 -1.18
N PRO A 603 -25.76 -37.71 -1.94
CA PRO A 603 -26.68 -36.67 -1.41
C PRO A 603 -28.02 -37.20 -0.92
N ASP A 604 -28.44 -38.39 -1.34
CA ASP A 604 -29.71 -39.05 -1.01
C ASP A 604 -29.67 -39.88 0.28
N LEU A 605 -28.56 -39.84 1.04
CA LEU A 605 -28.46 -40.55 2.33
C LEU A 605 -29.51 -40.06 3.33
N THR A 606 -30.28 -41.00 3.87
CA THR A 606 -31.23 -40.73 4.95
C THR A 606 -30.52 -40.41 6.26
N LEU A 607 -31.21 -39.73 7.17
CA LEU A 607 -30.66 -39.44 8.50
C LEU A 607 -30.27 -40.74 9.26
N ALA A 608 -31.08 -41.82 9.11
CA ALA A 608 -30.77 -43.11 9.75
C ALA A 608 -29.45 -43.72 9.21
N GLU A 609 -29.22 -43.64 7.91
CA GLU A 609 -27.98 -44.10 7.28
C GLU A 609 -26.78 -43.26 7.70
N LYS A 610 -26.94 -41.95 7.81
CA LYS A 610 -25.86 -41.06 8.32
C LYS A 610 -25.46 -41.41 9.76
N VAL A 611 -26.43 -41.65 10.62
CA VAL A 611 -26.17 -42.13 12.01
C VAL A 611 -25.49 -43.48 12.01
N GLN A 612 -25.86 -44.40 11.10
CA GLN A 612 -25.25 -45.73 11.01
C GLN A 612 -23.79 -45.64 10.50
N ILE A 613 -23.52 -44.77 9.51
CA ILE A 613 -22.16 -44.46 9.02
C ILE A 613 -21.30 -43.94 10.16
N GLU A 614 -21.82 -43.02 10.97
CA GLU A 614 -21.15 -42.47 12.15
C GLU A 614 -20.77 -43.60 13.15
N ARG A 615 -21.69 -44.50 13.47
CA ARG A 615 -21.44 -45.66 14.36
C ARG A 615 -20.37 -46.59 13.80
N ILE A 616 -20.42 -46.86 12.49
CA ILE A 616 -19.41 -47.69 11.82
C ILE A 616 -18.02 -47.02 11.90
N ALA A 617 -17.93 -45.72 11.63
CA ALA A 617 -16.69 -44.99 11.72
C ALA A 617 -16.10 -44.98 13.15
N LEU A 618 -16.93 -44.72 14.17
CA LEU A 618 -16.53 -44.79 15.57
C LEU A 618 -16.02 -46.18 15.94
N SER A 619 -16.80 -47.25 15.66
CA SER A 619 -16.40 -48.62 15.91
C SER A 619 -15.09 -48.96 15.21
N MET A 620 -14.88 -48.49 14.01
CA MET A 620 -13.63 -48.73 13.28
C MET A 620 -12.43 -48.14 14.02
N TYR A 621 -12.52 -46.89 14.50
CA TYR A 621 -11.41 -46.28 15.26
C TYR A 621 -11.17 -46.96 16.59
N TYR A 622 -12.20 -47.41 17.29
CA TYR A 622 -12.03 -48.18 18.55
C TYR A 622 -11.25 -49.48 18.34
N ASP A 623 -11.45 -50.18 17.23
CA ASP A 623 -10.69 -51.36 16.88
C ASP A 623 -9.18 -51.07 16.61
N PHE A 624 -8.85 -49.83 16.23
CA PHE A 624 -7.48 -49.36 16.11
C PHE A 624 -6.94 -48.79 17.44
N GLY A 625 -7.72 -48.88 18.52
CA GLY A 625 -7.31 -48.37 19.84
C GLY A 625 -7.38 -46.86 19.98
N ILE A 626 -8.16 -46.18 19.14
CA ILE A 626 -8.38 -44.73 19.15
C ILE A 626 -9.80 -44.47 19.69
N ASN A 627 -9.93 -43.63 20.70
CA ASN A 627 -11.17 -43.30 21.38
C ASN A 627 -11.31 -41.76 21.51
N GLU A 628 -12.30 -41.30 22.30
CA GLU A 628 -12.62 -39.90 22.48
C GLU A 628 -11.52 -39.10 23.18
N ASP A 629 -10.62 -39.78 23.91
CA ASP A 629 -9.44 -39.15 24.49
C ASP A 629 -8.43 -38.81 23.38
N ASN A 630 -8.08 -37.55 23.28
CA ASN A 630 -7.17 -37.05 22.24
C ASN A 630 -5.80 -37.66 22.29
N ASP A 631 -5.34 -38.12 23.48
CA ASP A 631 -4.07 -38.79 23.64
C ASP A 631 -4.05 -40.24 23.12
N SER A 632 -5.23 -40.81 22.90
CA SER A 632 -5.37 -42.14 22.34
C SER A 632 -4.83 -42.32 20.92
N ILE A 633 -4.58 -41.25 20.19
CA ILE A 633 -4.00 -41.29 18.83
C ILE A 633 -2.52 -41.64 18.84
N TYR A 634 -1.84 -41.50 19.98
CA TYR A 634 -0.41 -41.78 20.10
C TYR A 634 -0.16 -43.22 20.45
N LYS A 635 1.04 -43.74 20.06
CA LYS A 635 1.46 -45.10 20.39
C LYS A 635 1.82 -45.25 21.87
N ASP A 636 2.39 -44.18 22.44
CA ASP A 636 2.86 -44.15 23.80
C ASP A 636 2.70 -42.78 24.48
N ASP A 637 2.97 -42.70 25.76
CA ASP A 637 2.85 -41.47 26.56
C ASP A 637 3.85 -40.36 26.17
N THR A 638 4.86 -40.66 25.31
CA THR A 638 5.82 -39.66 24.85
C THR A 638 5.22 -38.73 23.80
N LYS A 639 4.09 -39.11 23.25
CA LYS A 639 3.35 -38.33 22.18
C LYS A 639 4.22 -38.02 20.98
N THR A 640 5.19 -38.87 20.65
CA THR A 640 6.11 -38.64 19.51
C THR A 640 5.66 -39.35 18.25
N GLU A 641 5.01 -40.50 18.37
CA GLU A 641 4.58 -41.30 17.22
C GLU A 641 3.07 -41.54 17.25
N LEU A 642 2.42 -41.33 16.10
CA LEU A 642 0.99 -41.63 15.94
C LEU A 642 0.76 -43.13 15.68
N LYS A 643 -0.37 -43.62 16.12
CA LYS A 643 -0.87 -44.95 15.73
C LYS A 643 -1.18 -44.95 14.21
N THR A 644 -1.16 -46.15 13.65
CA THR A 644 -1.64 -46.35 12.27
C THR A 644 -3.13 -46.07 12.22
N MET A 645 -3.52 -45.16 11.33
CA MET A 645 -4.90 -44.79 11.16
C MET A 645 -5.65 -45.77 10.25
N PRO A 646 -6.98 -45.94 10.40
CA PRO A 646 -7.79 -46.70 9.44
C PRO A 646 -7.67 -46.13 8.02
N ILE A 647 -7.96 -46.95 7.02
CA ILE A 647 -7.99 -46.54 5.61
C ILE A 647 -9.34 -46.83 4.99
N MET A 648 -9.57 -46.38 3.76
CA MET A 648 -10.83 -46.52 3.06
C MET A 648 -11.29 -47.99 2.91
N SER A 649 -10.37 -48.93 2.75
CA SER A 649 -10.72 -50.36 2.72
C SER A 649 -11.30 -50.86 4.06
N ASP A 650 -10.75 -50.43 5.20
CA ASP A 650 -11.27 -50.81 6.51
C ASP A 650 -12.71 -50.32 6.73
N PHE A 651 -12.99 -49.12 6.29
CA PHE A 651 -14.32 -48.53 6.33
C PHE A 651 -15.29 -49.23 5.38
N TYR A 652 -14.85 -49.47 4.13
CA TYR A 652 -15.65 -50.15 3.11
C TYR A 652 -16.10 -51.55 3.55
N ASP A 653 -15.18 -52.35 4.12
CA ASP A 653 -15.46 -53.72 4.58
C ASP A 653 -16.52 -53.72 5.68
N ARG A 654 -16.53 -52.74 6.57
CA ARG A 654 -17.56 -52.62 7.61
C ARG A 654 -18.91 -52.19 7.05
N VAL A 655 -18.90 -51.20 6.15
CA VAL A 655 -20.15 -50.73 5.48
C VAL A 655 -20.76 -51.84 4.65
N LYS A 656 -19.95 -52.62 3.91
CA LYS A 656 -20.41 -53.76 3.10
C LYS A 656 -21.09 -54.86 3.93
N ASN A 657 -20.61 -55.07 5.12
CA ASN A 657 -21.09 -56.12 6.00
C ASN A 657 -22.25 -55.70 6.95
N ASP A 658 -22.65 -54.44 6.94
CA ASP A 658 -23.74 -53.91 7.78
C ASP A 658 -25.08 -54.04 7.08
N ALA A 659 -25.92 -54.93 7.58
CA ALA A 659 -27.28 -55.20 7.01
C ALA A 659 -28.27 -54.04 7.17
N ARG A 660 -27.95 -53.00 7.94
CA ARG A 660 -28.80 -51.81 8.14
C ARG A 660 -28.60 -50.73 7.08
N LEU A 661 -27.53 -50.81 6.31
CA LEU A 661 -27.25 -49.92 5.18
C LEU A 661 -27.72 -50.57 3.88
N ARG A 662 -28.22 -49.78 2.95
CA ARG A 662 -28.57 -50.28 1.62
C ARG A 662 -27.30 -50.66 0.84
N PRO A 663 -27.36 -51.72 0.01
CA PRO A 663 -26.19 -52.29 -0.69
C PRO A 663 -25.50 -51.34 -1.69
N ASP A 664 -26.22 -50.34 -2.22
CA ASP A 664 -25.71 -49.38 -3.16
C ASP A 664 -24.65 -48.45 -2.52
N ILE A 665 -24.74 -48.16 -1.22
CA ILE A 665 -23.71 -47.41 -0.46
C ILE A 665 -22.35 -48.10 -0.59
N ALA A 666 -22.29 -49.40 -0.34
CA ALA A 666 -21.06 -50.19 -0.50
C ALA A 666 -20.63 -50.23 -1.98
N THR A 667 -21.57 -50.31 -2.92
CA THR A 667 -21.24 -50.29 -4.35
C THR A 667 -20.60 -48.96 -4.75
N ILE A 668 -21.11 -47.82 -4.27
CA ILE A 668 -20.55 -46.50 -4.54
C ILE A 668 -19.17 -46.38 -3.90
N LEU A 669 -18.96 -46.80 -2.66
CA LEU A 669 -17.68 -46.80 -1.97
C LEU A 669 -16.64 -47.70 -2.65
N SER A 670 -17.06 -48.76 -3.35
CA SER A 670 -16.17 -49.72 -4.03
C SER A 670 -15.26 -49.04 -5.08
N GLN A 671 -15.67 -47.89 -5.61
CA GLN A 671 -14.82 -47.12 -6.56
C GLN A 671 -13.52 -46.63 -5.94
N PHE A 672 -13.46 -46.46 -4.61
CA PHE A 672 -12.22 -46.09 -3.88
C PHE A 672 -11.33 -47.31 -3.63
N ILE A 673 -11.84 -48.51 -3.82
CA ILE A 673 -11.07 -49.73 -3.60
C ILE A 673 -10.64 -50.35 -4.93
N TYR A 674 -11.57 -50.57 -5.86
CA TYR A 674 -11.37 -51.28 -7.12
C TYR A 674 -11.47 -50.38 -8.35
N GLY A 675 -11.96 -49.13 -8.19
CA GLY A 675 -12.31 -48.25 -9.29
C GLY A 675 -11.29 -47.13 -9.54
N ALA A 676 -11.79 -46.07 -10.15
CA ALA A 676 -11.00 -44.91 -10.59
C ALA A 676 -10.40 -44.08 -9.45
N ALA A 677 -10.98 -44.14 -8.23
CA ALA A 677 -10.49 -43.42 -7.04
C ALA A 677 -9.59 -44.27 -6.12
N ARG A 678 -9.11 -45.43 -6.57
CA ARG A 678 -8.27 -46.35 -5.75
C ARG A 678 -6.98 -45.71 -5.21
N SER A 679 -6.47 -44.63 -5.81
CA SER A 679 -5.34 -43.86 -5.30
C SER A 679 -5.62 -43.16 -3.97
N MET A 680 -6.90 -43.00 -3.59
CA MET A 680 -7.33 -42.41 -2.33
C MET A 680 -7.45 -43.46 -1.18
N ASN A 681 -7.14 -44.73 -1.46
CA ASN A 681 -7.13 -45.80 -0.48
C ASN A 681 -5.69 -46.11 -0.01
N GLY A 682 -5.35 -45.76 1.21
CA GLY A 682 -4.05 -46.04 1.81
C GLY A 682 -3.58 -44.94 2.75
N GLN A 683 -2.52 -45.23 3.47
CA GLN A 683 -1.89 -44.27 4.39
C GLN A 683 -1.33 -43.08 3.63
N THR A 684 -1.39 -41.89 4.23
CA THR A 684 -0.78 -40.67 3.69
C THR A 684 0.73 -40.87 3.51
N ASN A 685 1.23 -40.62 2.31
CA ASN A 685 2.63 -40.81 1.92
C ASN A 685 3.26 -39.60 1.22
N VAL A 686 2.70 -38.42 1.43
CA VAL A 686 3.19 -37.15 0.89
C VAL A 686 3.59 -36.23 2.04
N ASP A 687 4.59 -35.38 1.81
CA ASP A 687 5.02 -34.37 2.78
C ASP A 687 4.00 -33.21 2.82
N LEU A 688 3.04 -33.36 3.70
CA LEU A 688 1.98 -32.38 3.89
C LEU A 688 2.35 -31.24 4.89
N ASP A 689 3.55 -31.28 5.48
CA ASP A 689 4.07 -30.22 6.34
C ASP A 689 4.86 -29.16 5.55
N ASN A 690 5.07 -29.41 4.25
CA ASN A 690 5.70 -28.45 3.36
C ASN A 690 4.93 -27.12 3.34
N LYS A 691 5.66 -26.03 3.34
CA LYS A 691 5.06 -24.68 3.35
C LYS A 691 4.53 -24.20 1.99
N TYR A 692 4.71 -24.99 0.92
CA TYR A 692 4.17 -24.70 -0.41
C TYR A 692 3.64 -25.99 -1.05
N LEU A 693 2.33 -26.19 -0.91
CA LEU A 693 1.65 -27.41 -1.35
C LEU A 693 0.75 -27.10 -2.55
N VAL A 694 0.90 -27.89 -3.61
CA VAL A 694 0.06 -27.80 -4.81
C VAL A 694 -0.63 -29.14 -5.03
N PHE A 695 -1.97 -29.13 -5.04
CA PHE A 695 -2.82 -30.29 -5.29
C PHE A 695 -3.32 -30.25 -6.73
N GLY A 696 -2.84 -31.20 -7.56
CA GLY A 696 -3.23 -31.35 -8.95
C GLY A 696 -4.41 -32.30 -9.08
N LEU A 697 -5.49 -31.85 -9.68
CA LEU A 697 -6.75 -32.57 -9.83
C LEU A 697 -7.18 -32.71 -11.31
N GLU A 698 -6.36 -32.29 -12.28
CA GLU A 698 -6.69 -32.26 -13.71
C GLU A 698 -7.10 -33.64 -14.26
N ASN A 699 -6.58 -34.71 -13.67
CA ASN A 699 -6.83 -36.08 -14.13
C ASN A 699 -8.05 -36.73 -13.49
N ILE A 700 -8.73 -36.06 -12.54
CA ILE A 700 -9.99 -36.48 -11.93
C ILE A 700 -11.13 -35.74 -12.64
N LYS A 701 -12.14 -36.49 -13.10
CA LYS A 701 -13.28 -35.91 -13.84
C LYS A 701 -14.61 -36.45 -13.28
N GLY A 702 -15.67 -35.72 -13.60
CA GLY A 702 -17.02 -36.11 -13.24
C GLY A 702 -17.27 -36.13 -11.74
N ASP A 703 -18.02 -37.09 -11.28
CA ASP A 703 -18.58 -37.18 -9.91
C ASP A 703 -17.49 -37.41 -8.82
N LEU A 704 -16.25 -37.72 -9.20
CA LEU A 704 -15.15 -37.92 -8.27
C LEU A 704 -14.39 -36.63 -7.92
N LEU A 705 -14.58 -35.56 -8.68
CA LEU A 705 -13.85 -34.32 -8.45
C LEU A 705 -14.22 -33.69 -7.08
N ALA A 706 -15.50 -33.57 -6.79
CA ALA A 706 -15.97 -32.97 -5.52
C ALA A 706 -15.54 -33.78 -4.29
N PRO A 707 -15.67 -35.11 -4.22
CA PRO A 707 -15.14 -35.93 -3.12
C PRO A 707 -13.62 -35.80 -2.96
N ALA A 708 -12.85 -35.77 -4.05
CA ALA A 708 -11.41 -35.61 -4.02
C ALA A 708 -10.99 -34.24 -3.44
N MET A 709 -11.67 -33.18 -3.89
CA MET A 709 -11.44 -31.84 -3.36
C MET A 709 -11.86 -31.74 -1.89
N PHE A 710 -12.92 -32.42 -1.47
CA PHE A 710 -13.30 -32.47 -0.07
C PHE A 710 -12.19 -33.09 0.80
N ILE A 711 -11.62 -34.20 0.41
CA ILE A 711 -10.52 -34.85 1.17
C ILE A 711 -9.34 -33.89 1.34
N ILE A 712 -8.99 -33.16 0.28
CA ILE A 712 -7.91 -32.17 0.33
C ILE A 712 -8.27 -31.01 1.24
N LEU A 713 -9.48 -30.47 1.09
CA LEU A 713 -9.92 -29.34 1.90
C LEU A 713 -10.12 -29.70 3.38
N ASP A 714 -10.62 -30.90 3.69
CA ASP A 714 -10.68 -31.39 5.07
C ASP A 714 -9.28 -31.48 5.69
N TYR A 715 -8.33 -32.02 4.92
CA TYR A 715 -6.93 -32.03 5.32
C TYR A 715 -6.37 -30.62 5.57
N VAL A 716 -6.51 -29.72 4.58
CA VAL A 716 -6.01 -28.34 4.64
C VAL A 716 -6.67 -27.58 5.78
N TRP A 717 -7.97 -27.79 6.00
CA TRP A 717 -8.73 -27.19 7.09
C TRP A 717 -8.22 -27.68 8.45
N GLY A 718 -7.98 -28.98 8.60
CA GLY A 718 -7.30 -29.55 9.78
C GLY A 718 -5.96 -28.87 10.04
N LYS A 719 -5.14 -28.72 8.98
CA LYS A 719 -3.82 -28.06 9.06
C LYS A 719 -3.92 -26.59 9.45
N CYS A 720 -4.94 -25.89 8.98
CA CYS A 720 -5.17 -24.49 9.40
C CYS A 720 -5.49 -24.37 10.89
N ARG A 721 -6.14 -25.36 11.47
CA ARG A 721 -6.50 -25.39 12.91
C ARG A 721 -5.38 -25.85 13.83
N GLU A 722 -4.35 -26.54 13.31
CA GLU A 722 -3.21 -27.00 14.11
C GLU A 722 -2.51 -25.84 14.83
N ASP A 723 -2.10 -24.81 14.11
CA ASP A 723 -1.37 -23.65 14.67
C ASP A 723 -1.99 -22.35 14.13
N ARG A 724 -2.55 -21.52 15.00
CA ARG A 724 -3.19 -20.26 14.65
C ARG A 724 -2.20 -19.11 14.45
N THR A 725 -0.94 -19.29 14.83
CA THR A 725 0.09 -18.23 14.74
C THR A 725 0.72 -18.13 13.35
N VAL A 726 0.71 -19.22 12.60
CA VAL A 726 1.26 -19.27 11.25
C VAL A 726 0.26 -18.67 10.25
N LYS A 727 0.66 -17.63 9.50
CA LYS A 727 -0.10 -17.08 8.38
C LYS A 727 -0.26 -18.15 7.27
N LYS A 728 -1.47 -18.40 6.82
CA LYS A 728 -1.79 -19.43 5.81
C LYS A 728 -2.71 -18.88 4.73
N MET A 729 -2.54 -19.37 3.48
CA MET A 729 -3.43 -19.05 2.36
C MET A 729 -3.89 -20.32 1.66
N ILE A 730 -5.20 -20.47 1.53
CA ILE A 730 -5.83 -21.51 0.70
C ILE A 730 -6.22 -20.87 -0.62
N ALA A 731 -5.59 -21.25 -1.71
CA ALA A 731 -5.87 -20.73 -3.04
C ALA A 731 -6.55 -21.79 -3.90
N ILE A 732 -7.73 -21.47 -4.43
CA ILE A 732 -8.54 -22.39 -5.25
C ILE A 732 -8.69 -21.76 -6.63
N ASP A 733 -8.05 -22.37 -7.63
CA ASP A 733 -8.26 -22.00 -9.02
C ASP A 733 -9.56 -22.64 -9.54
N GLU A 734 -10.28 -21.94 -10.41
CA GLU A 734 -11.56 -22.37 -10.98
C GLU A 734 -12.60 -22.88 -9.93
N LEU A 735 -12.82 -22.05 -8.90
CA LEU A 735 -13.68 -22.37 -7.74
C LEU A 735 -15.09 -22.82 -8.14
N TRP A 736 -15.66 -22.30 -9.24
CA TRP A 736 -16.99 -22.64 -9.71
C TRP A 736 -17.23 -24.16 -9.90
N LYS A 737 -16.17 -24.93 -10.07
CA LYS A 737 -16.25 -26.40 -10.18
C LYS A 737 -16.67 -27.10 -8.89
N LEU A 738 -16.46 -26.46 -7.74
CA LEU A 738 -16.92 -26.94 -6.44
C LEU A 738 -18.37 -26.53 -6.13
N LEU A 739 -18.85 -25.50 -6.82
CA LEU A 739 -20.17 -24.90 -6.56
C LEU A 739 -21.23 -25.48 -7.47
N ASP A 740 -21.28 -26.82 -7.61
CA ASP A 740 -22.29 -27.49 -8.43
C ASP A 740 -23.65 -27.55 -7.68
N VAL A 741 -24.70 -27.08 -8.34
CA VAL A 741 -26.07 -27.09 -7.84
C VAL A 741 -26.55 -28.50 -7.42
N ARG A 742 -25.98 -29.53 -8.08
CA ARG A 742 -26.28 -30.94 -7.75
C ARG A 742 -25.68 -31.38 -6.42
N ASN A 743 -24.69 -30.64 -5.90
CA ASN A 743 -24.05 -30.92 -4.62
C ASN A 743 -23.88 -29.63 -3.79
N PRO A 744 -24.98 -29.07 -3.22
CA PRO A 744 -24.94 -27.81 -2.48
C PRO A 744 -24.06 -27.90 -1.23
N GLN A 745 -23.89 -29.08 -0.66
CA GLN A 745 -23.06 -29.25 0.55
C GLN A 745 -21.58 -28.92 0.31
N ALA A 746 -21.01 -29.19 -0.88
CA ALA A 746 -19.65 -28.81 -1.23
C ALA A 746 -19.51 -27.27 -1.23
N GLY A 747 -20.52 -26.57 -1.75
CA GLY A 747 -20.57 -25.10 -1.69
C GLY A 747 -20.64 -24.57 -0.26
N ASP A 748 -21.45 -25.18 0.59
CA ASP A 748 -21.58 -24.81 2.00
C ASP A 748 -20.22 -24.92 2.74
N PHE A 749 -19.47 -26.00 2.50
CA PHE A 749 -18.16 -26.19 3.11
C PHE A 749 -17.12 -25.14 2.66
N VAL A 750 -17.11 -24.82 1.38
CA VAL A 750 -16.23 -23.75 0.87
C VAL A 750 -16.60 -22.39 1.49
N VAL A 751 -17.88 -22.09 1.57
CA VAL A 751 -18.38 -20.87 2.21
C VAL A 751 -18.00 -20.84 3.70
N GLU A 752 -18.07 -21.96 4.39
CA GLU A 752 -17.64 -22.08 5.78
C GLU A 752 -16.17 -21.76 5.94
N ILE A 753 -15.29 -22.26 5.04
CA ILE A 753 -13.86 -21.91 5.03
C ILE A 753 -13.69 -20.40 4.90
N PHE A 754 -14.33 -19.75 3.91
CA PHE A 754 -14.23 -18.30 3.72
C PHE A 754 -14.71 -17.49 4.92
N LYS A 755 -15.72 -17.98 5.65
CA LYS A 755 -16.23 -17.31 6.86
C LYS A 755 -15.34 -17.47 8.08
N LEU A 756 -14.73 -18.63 8.27
CA LEU A 756 -14.10 -19.00 9.54
C LEU A 756 -12.57 -18.91 9.52
N ILE A 757 -11.93 -18.97 8.36
CA ILE A 757 -10.48 -19.11 8.21
C ILE A 757 -9.69 -18.00 8.91
N ARG A 758 -10.25 -16.78 8.99
CA ARG A 758 -9.66 -15.67 9.72
C ARG A 758 -9.35 -16.01 11.19
N GLY A 759 -10.29 -16.71 11.86
CA GLY A 759 -10.12 -17.13 13.26
C GLY A 759 -8.94 -18.08 13.49
N TYR A 760 -8.39 -18.65 12.42
CA TYR A 760 -7.29 -19.61 12.43
C TYR A 760 -5.99 -19.03 11.80
N GLY A 761 -5.90 -17.69 11.70
CA GLY A 761 -4.72 -17.02 11.14
C GLY A 761 -4.56 -17.18 9.63
N GLY A 762 -5.62 -17.58 8.93
CA GLY A 762 -5.60 -17.86 7.50
C GLY A 762 -6.40 -16.90 6.66
N GLY A 763 -6.22 -17.03 5.33
CA GLY A 763 -7.02 -16.42 4.28
C GLY A 763 -7.38 -17.44 3.20
N ALA A 764 -8.50 -17.21 2.52
CA ALA A 764 -8.95 -17.99 1.39
C ALA A 764 -8.91 -17.14 0.11
N MET A 765 -8.40 -17.70 -0.98
CA MET A 765 -8.35 -17.03 -2.27
C MET A 765 -9.04 -17.88 -3.32
N CYS A 766 -9.88 -17.26 -4.12
CA CYS A 766 -10.50 -17.95 -5.25
C CYS A 766 -10.22 -17.20 -6.56
N ALA A 767 -10.06 -17.96 -7.64
CA ALA A 767 -10.01 -17.43 -8.99
C ALA A 767 -11.13 -18.05 -9.83
N THR A 768 -11.80 -17.24 -10.66
CA THR A 768 -12.85 -17.74 -11.57
C THR A 768 -12.87 -16.96 -12.88
N GLN A 769 -13.23 -17.66 -13.96
CA GLN A 769 -13.35 -17.07 -15.30
C GLN A 769 -14.73 -16.48 -15.54
N SER A 770 -15.75 -17.01 -14.89
CA SER A 770 -17.13 -16.59 -15.07
C SER A 770 -17.75 -16.24 -13.72
N VAL A 771 -18.14 -15.00 -13.59
CA VAL A 771 -18.95 -14.53 -12.46
C VAL A 771 -20.31 -15.18 -12.51
N VAL A 772 -20.89 -15.33 -13.71
CA VAL A 772 -22.20 -15.95 -13.92
C VAL A 772 -22.26 -17.35 -13.32
N ASP A 773 -21.21 -18.16 -13.43
CA ASP A 773 -21.19 -19.53 -12.91
C ASP A 773 -21.21 -19.59 -11.37
N LEU A 774 -20.71 -18.57 -10.69
CA LEU A 774 -20.83 -18.44 -9.23
C LEU A 774 -22.27 -18.14 -8.77
N PHE A 775 -23.06 -17.50 -9.63
CA PHE A 775 -24.44 -17.08 -9.32
C PHE A 775 -25.51 -17.98 -9.96
N ARG A 776 -25.10 -18.99 -10.76
CA ARG A 776 -26.02 -19.95 -11.36
C ARG A 776 -26.62 -20.85 -10.30
N GLY A 777 -27.91 -21.12 -10.44
CA GLY A 777 -28.60 -22.15 -9.67
C GLY A 777 -29.35 -21.70 -8.42
N GLY A 778 -29.53 -20.40 -8.20
CA GLY A 778 -30.31 -19.87 -7.07
C GLY A 778 -29.66 -20.08 -5.69
N SER A 779 -28.43 -20.56 -5.64
CA SER A 779 -27.62 -20.62 -4.41
C SER A 779 -26.94 -19.26 -4.15
N ASN A 780 -26.96 -18.81 -2.90
CA ASN A 780 -26.31 -17.56 -2.49
C ASN A 780 -24.77 -17.70 -2.30
N PHE A 781 -24.17 -18.79 -2.80
CA PHE A 781 -22.74 -19.06 -2.58
C PHE A 781 -21.86 -17.94 -3.13
N GLY A 782 -22.11 -17.49 -4.37
CA GLY A 782 -21.35 -16.43 -5.01
C GLY A 782 -21.41 -15.11 -4.24
N ASN A 783 -22.60 -14.68 -3.81
CA ASN A 783 -22.78 -13.48 -3.00
C ASN A 783 -22.07 -13.62 -1.66
N THR A 784 -22.18 -14.77 -1.01
CA THR A 784 -21.55 -14.99 0.28
C THR A 784 -20.03 -14.98 0.17
N ILE A 785 -19.42 -15.60 -0.83
CA ILE A 785 -17.99 -15.59 -1.05
C ILE A 785 -17.50 -14.17 -1.40
N LEU A 786 -18.23 -13.45 -2.24
CA LEU A 786 -17.93 -12.08 -2.61
C LEU A 786 -17.94 -11.14 -1.39
N SER A 787 -18.96 -11.25 -0.54
CA SER A 787 -19.07 -10.44 0.67
C SER A 787 -18.07 -10.86 1.76
N CYS A 788 -17.68 -12.15 1.80
CA CYS A 788 -16.64 -12.65 2.71
C CYS A 788 -15.20 -12.33 2.27
N ALA A 789 -14.98 -11.81 1.07
CA ALA A 789 -13.64 -11.43 0.62
C ALA A 789 -13.43 -9.93 0.84
N ASN A 790 -12.41 -9.57 1.64
CA ASN A 790 -12.04 -8.16 1.79
C ASN A 790 -11.40 -7.58 0.52
N SER A 791 -10.60 -8.38 -0.16
CA SER A 791 -9.87 -7.95 -1.35
C SER A 791 -10.38 -8.61 -2.61
N LYS A 792 -10.73 -7.82 -3.64
CA LYS A 792 -11.19 -8.30 -4.94
C LYS A 792 -10.30 -7.74 -6.03
N ILE A 793 -9.88 -8.59 -6.96
CA ILE A 793 -9.07 -8.24 -8.12
C ILE A 793 -9.90 -8.46 -9.37
N LEU A 794 -10.33 -7.37 -10.00
CA LEU A 794 -11.18 -7.38 -11.19
C LEU A 794 -10.30 -7.13 -12.41
N LEU A 795 -9.89 -8.21 -13.07
CA LEU A 795 -9.18 -8.16 -14.34
C LEU A 795 -10.16 -7.83 -15.48
N GLY A 796 -9.64 -7.59 -16.69
CA GLY A 796 -10.52 -7.31 -17.84
C GLY A 796 -11.59 -8.39 -18.04
N MET A 797 -12.87 -8.00 -18.10
CA MET A 797 -14.01 -8.89 -18.26
C MET A 797 -15.14 -8.21 -19.05
N GLU A 798 -16.16 -8.98 -19.43
CA GLU A 798 -17.27 -8.47 -20.20
C GLU A 798 -18.24 -7.68 -19.31
N LYS A 799 -18.91 -6.68 -19.90
CA LYS A 799 -19.84 -5.81 -19.20
C LYS A 799 -20.98 -6.60 -18.52
N LYS A 800 -21.45 -7.68 -19.12
CA LYS A 800 -22.50 -8.52 -18.56
C LYS A 800 -22.14 -9.17 -17.23
N ASP A 801 -20.87 -9.58 -17.08
CA ASP A 801 -20.37 -10.17 -15.85
C ASP A 801 -20.16 -9.10 -14.76
N LEU A 802 -19.70 -7.89 -15.17
CA LEU A 802 -19.52 -6.77 -14.25
C LEU A 802 -20.82 -6.27 -13.64
N VAL A 803 -21.91 -6.24 -14.42
CA VAL A 803 -23.22 -5.77 -13.93
C VAL A 803 -23.70 -6.62 -12.76
N LEU A 804 -23.38 -7.92 -12.73
CA LEU A 804 -23.81 -8.83 -11.66
C LEU A 804 -23.15 -8.53 -10.30
N ILE A 805 -21.96 -7.94 -10.31
CA ILE A 805 -21.20 -7.65 -9.09
C ILE A 805 -21.04 -6.14 -8.83
N ALA A 806 -21.47 -5.31 -9.77
CA ALA A 806 -21.28 -3.87 -9.70
C ALA A 806 -21.97 -3.22 -8.52
N GLU A 807 -23.19 -3.61 -8.25
CA GLU A 807 -23.99 -3.11 -7.11
C GLU A 807 -23.37 -3.51 -5.77
N GLU A 808 -22.99 -4.79 -5.62
CA GLU A 808 -22.37 -5.31 -4.40
C GLU A 808 -21.01 -4.67 -4.12
N LEU A 809 -20.27 -4.29 -5.17
CA LEU A 809 -18.95 -3.67 -5.06
C LEU A 809 -18.98 -2.13 -5.10
N GLY A 810 -20.14 -1.52 -5.29
CA GLY A 810 -20.27 -0.07 -5.42
C GLY A 810 -19.54 0.50 -6.64
N LEU A 811 -19.44 -0.25 -7.76
CA LEU A 811 -18.71 0.20 -8.94
C LEU A 811 -19.43 1.32 -9.68
N SER A 812 -18.73 2.42 -9.93
CA SER A 812 -19.20 3.52 -10.78
C SER A 812 -19.24 3.10 -12.26
N ALA A 813 -20.05 3.81 -13.06
CA ALA A 813 -20.15 3.59 -14.50
C ALA A 813 -18.79 3.77 -15.22
N ASN A 814 -17.93 4.66 -14.71
CA ASN A 814 -16.58 4.89 -15.23
C ASN A 814 -15.66 3.70 -14.95
N GLU A 815 -15.73 3.13 -13.75
CA GLU A 815 -14.94 1.94 -13.40
C GLU A 815 -15.35 0.73 -14.23
N ILE A 816 -16.65 0.51 -14.42
CA ILE A 816 -17.16 -0.54 -15.30
C ILE A 816 -16.61 -0.38 -16.73
N SER A 817 -16.62 0.85 -17.26
CA SER A 817 -16.06 1.14 -18.59
C SER A 817 -14.57 0.87 -18.65
N LYS A 818 -13.81 1.25 -17.63
CA LYS A 818 -12.34 1.02 -17.54
C LYS A 818 -12.03 -0.47 -17.46
N ILE A 819 -12.71 -1.24 -16.59
CA ILE A 819 -12.47 -2.68 -16.43
C ILE A 819 -12.69 -3.43 -17.75
N THR A 820 -13.73 -3.07 -18.53
CA THR A 820 -13.96 -3.69 -19.86
C THR A 820 -12.81 -3.46 -20.85
N SER A 821 -12.09 -2.34 -20.69
CA SER A 821 -10.95 -1.96 -21.55
C SER A 821 -9.61 -2.50 -21.08
N TYR A 822 -9.50 -3.06 -19.88
CA TYR A 822 -8.23 -3.53 -19.31
C TYR A 822 -7.57 -4.60 -20.17
N LYS A 823 -6.26 -4.43 -20.35
CA LYS A 823 -5.38 -5.38 -21.03
C LYS A 823 -4.91 -6.47 -20.06
N LYS A 824 -4.15 -7.45 -20.57
CA LYS A 824 -3.53 -8.51 -19.76
C LYS A 824 -2.69 -7.90 -18.62
N GLY A 825 -2.94 -8.34 -17.39
CA GLY A 825 -2.25 -7.85 -16.19
C GLY A 825 -2.76 -6.52 -15.63
N GLN A 826 -3.76 -5.88 -16.26
CA GLN A 826 -4.43 -4.71 -15.71
C GLN A 826 -5.68 -5.13 -14.94
N CYS A 827 -5.87 -4.56 -13.77
CA CYS A 827 -7.02 -4.86 -12.92
C CYS A 827 -7.48 -3.65 -12.10
N LEU A 828 -8.69 -3.72 -11.58
CA LEU A 828 -9.13 -2.89 -10.46
C LEU A 828 -8.97 -3.72 -9.18
N LEU A 829 -8.18 -3.25 -8.23
CA LEU A 829 -8.07 -3.80 -6.89
C LEU A 829 -9.09 -3.10 -5.99
N CYS A 830 -10.06 -3.85 -5.48
CA CYS A 830 -10.95 -3.40 -4.43
C CYS A 830 -10.47 -3.99 -3.10
N ALA A 831 -9.93 -3.17 -2.21
CA ALA A 831 -9.42 -3.58 -0.90
C ALA A 831 -10.04 -2.70 0.20
N GLY A 832 -10.99 -3.25 0.95
CA GLY A 832 -11.87 -2.48 1.80
C GLY A 832 -12.69 -1.47 0.97
N ALA A 833 -12.63 -0.20 1.33
CA ALA A 833 -13.26 0.89 0.58
C ALA A 833 -12.43 1.39 -0.62
N ASN A 834 -11.21 0.88 -0.81
CA ASN A 834 -10.29 1.39 -1.83
C ASN A 834 -10.49 0.70 -3.18
N HIS A 835 -10.71 1.47 -4.25
CA HIS A 835 -10.76 1.00 -5.64
C HIS A 835 -9.55 1.55 -6.41
N ILE A 836 -8.56 0.72 -6.69
CA ILE A 836 -7.28 1.15 -7.25
C ILE A 836 -7.02 0.46 -8.59
N PRO A 837 -6.82 1.20 -9.68
CA PRO A 837 -6.41 0.63 -10.95
C PRO A 837 -4.93 0.22 -10.87
N VAL A 838 -4.66 -1.09 -11.01
CA VAL A 838 -3.32 -1.67 -10.83
C VAL A 838 -2.84 -2.33 -12.12
N GLN A 839 -1.59 -2.05 -12.49
CA GLN A 839 -0.82 -2.87 -13.40
C GLN A 839 -0.06 -3.90 -12.56
N ILE A 840 -0.49 -5.15 -12.60
CA ILE A 840 0.20 -6.26 -11.94
C ILE A 840 1.57 -6.45 -12.61
N GLU A 841 2.63 -6.49 -11.81
CA GLU A 841 3.98 -6.63 -12.32
C GLU A 841 4.79 -7.63 -11.51
N ALA A 842 5.52 -8.48 -12.22
CA ALA A 842 6.43 -9.48 -11.68
C ALA A 842 7.87 -9.14 -12.09
N SER A 843 8.85 -9.59 -11.32
CA SER A 843 10.24 -9.59 -11.73
C SER A 843 10.42 -10.46 -12.98
N LYS A 844 11.51 -10.26 -13.71
CA LYS A 844 11.81 -11.09 -14.89
C LYS A 844 11.85 -12.58 -14.55
N ALA A 845 12.45 -12.93 -13.41
CA ALA A 845 12.54 -14.32 -12.96
C ALA A 845 11.16 -14.92 -12.61
N GLU A 846 10.28 -14.15 -11.96
CA GLU A 846 8.89 -14.54 -11.68
C GLU A 846 8.09 -14.67 -12.97
N ALA A 847 8.19 -13.68 -13.88
CA ALA A 847 7.47 -13.69 -15.15
C ALA A 847 7.82 -14.92 -15.99
N GLU A 848 9.09 -15.30 -16.04
CA GLU A 848 9.53 -16.53 -16.70
C GLU A 848 8.92 -17.79 -16.06
N LEU A 849 8.75 -17.83 -14.73
CA LEU A 849 8.12 -18.97 -14.06
C LEU A 849 6.60 -19.01 -14.28
N PHE A 850 5.94 -17.85 -14.30
CA PHE A 850 4.48 -17.73 -14.41
C PHE A 850 3.99 -17.78 -15.86
N GLU A 851 4.89 -17.80 -16.85
CA GLU A 851 4.49 -17.85 -18.26
C GLU A 851 3.82 -19.17 -18.61
N THR A 852 2.58 -19.07 -19.08
CA THR A 852 1.69 -20.21 -19.37
C THR A 852 1.54 -20.50 -20.86
N GLU A 853 2.23 -19.77 -21.74
CA GLU A 853 2.17 -20.02 -23.19
C GLU A 853 2.74 -21.39 -23.54
N ARG A 854 1.99 -22.16 -24.36
CA ARG A 854 2.26 -23.59 -24.63
C ARG A 854 3.65 -23.88 -25.16
N SER A 855 4.21 -23.01 -25.99
CA SER A 855 5.52 -23.22 -26.63
C SER A 855 6.69 -23.02 -25.63
N ALA A 856 6.65 -22.00 -24.83
CA ALA A 856 7.66 -21.71 -23.82
C ALA A 856 7.56 -22.64 -22.59
N ASN A 857 6.36 -23.12 -22.31
CA ASN A 857 6.09 -23.95 -21.14
C ASN A 857 6.44 -25.43 -21.34
N ALA A 858 6.46 -25.95 -22.59
CA ALA A 858 6.72 -27.35 -22.86
C ALA A 858 8.11 -27.83 -22.40
N GLU A 859 9.14 -27.00 -22.57
CA GLU A 859 10.51 -27.36 -22.13
C GLU A 859 10.66 -27.23 -20.62
N LYS A 860 10.05 -26.20 -19.99
CA LYS A 860 10.02 -26.03 -18.53
C LYS A 860 9.32 -27.22 -17.88
N LEU A 861 8.18 -27.64 -18.40
CA LEU A 861 7.44 -28.82 -17.94
C LEU A 861 8.23 -30.12 -18.10
N ARG A 862 8.96 -30.29 -19.20
CA ARG A 862 9.82 -31.48 -19.38
C ARG A 862 10.88 -31.51 -18.29
N ARG A 863 11.61 -30.41 -18.05
CA ARG A 863 12.61 -30.30 -16.99
C ARG A 863 12.01 -30.53 -15.61
N ALA A 864 10.85 -29.93 -15.31
CA ALA A 864 10.16 -30.08 -14.05
C ALA A 864 9.68 -31.53 -13.81
N ARG A 865 9.18 -32.23 -14.85
CA ARG A 865 8.81 -33.65 -14.77
C ARG A 865 10.02 -34.58 -14.56
N GLU A 866 11.12 -34.32 -15.25
CA GLU A 866 12.38 -35.04 -15.03
C GLU A 866 12.91 -34.87 -13.59
N GLU A 867 12.81 -33.66 -13.06
CA GLU A 867 13.21 -33.36 -11.69
C GLU A 867 12.30 -34.02 -10.66
N MET A 868 10.97 -33.99 -10.85
CA MET A 868 10.03 -34.73 -10.00
C MET A 868 10.28 -36.24 -10.01
N ALA A 869 10.55 -36.80 -11.19
CA ALA A 869 10.86 -38.22 -11.31
C ALA A 869 12.15 -38.57 -10.54
N ARG A 870 13.15 -37.71 -10.60
CA ARG A 870 14.42 -37.87 -9.86
C ARG A 870 14.22 -37.77 -8.34
N LYS A 871 13.50 -36.76 -7.84
CA LYS A 871 13.14 -36.65 -6.42
C LYS A 871 12.38 -37.87 -5.90
N ARG A 872 11.42 -38.36 -6.69
CA ARG A 872 10.65 -39.57 -6.36
C ARG A 872 11.52 -40.83 -6.28
N ALA A 873 12.51 -40.93 -7.15
CA ALA A 873 13.47 -42.06 -7.12
C ALA A 873 14.43 -41.99 -5.93
N GLU A 874 14.82 -40.80 -5.52
CA GLU A 874 15.64 -40.53 -4.34
C GLU A 874 14.88 -40.84 -3.04
N ASN A 875 13.65 -40.39 -2.90
CA ASN A 875 12.78 -40.66 -1.76
C ASN A 875 12.40 -42.16 -1.66
N GLY A 876 12.17 -42.83 -2.78
CA GLY A 876 11.91 -44.27 -2.80
C GLY A 876 13.08 -45.11 -2.35
N LYS A 877 14.32 -44.67 -2.56
CA LYS A 877 15.53 -45.35 -2.06
C LYS A 877 15.75 -45.15 -0.55
N ASN A 878 15.35 -44.00 -0.01
CA ASN A 878 15.45 -43.75 1.42
C ASN A 878 14.43 -44.56 2.24
N THR A 879 13.25 -44.84 1.68
CA THR A 879 12.24 -45.71 2.31
C THR A 879 12.59 -47.20 2.24
N GLU A 880 13.33 -47.64 1.21
CA GLU A 880 13.84 -49.05 1.16
C GLU A 880 15.07 -49.29 2.07
N ASN A 881 15.82 -48.21 2.39
CA ASN A 881 16.97 -48.32 3.32
C ASN A 881 16.56 -48.17 4.82
N THR A 882 15.30 -47.89 5.12
CA THR A 882 14.78 -47.72 6.49
C THR A 882 13.85 -48.87 6.88
N LEU A 883 13.61 -49.85 6.00
CA LEU A 883 12.98 -51.16 6.29
C LEU A 883 14.07 -52.25 6.33
#